data_3b12b03d92b9b6b54d32a87c15243fef
#
_entry.id   3b12b03d92b9b6b54d32a87c15243fef
#
_cell.length_a   1.000
_cell.length_b   1.000
_cell.length_c   1.000
_cell.angle_alpha   90.00
_cell.angle_beta   90.00
_cell.angle_gamma   90.00
#
_symmetry.space_group_name_H-M   'P 1'
#
loop_
_entity.id
_entity.type
_entity.pdbx_description
1 polymer ?
#
loop_
_entity_poly.entity_id
_entity_poly.type
_entity_poly.pdbx_seq_one_letter_code
_entity_poly.pdbx_strand_id
1 'polypeptide(L)'
;MSTAPLRGPFRYVGHKRRVREDRRFVTGAGRFAADLALPGTLHVVPVLSEHPAARIVAIETEAALALPGVRAVITGEALAAAIDPLMNGVDAPAVRRYPLAIGCVRYVGEWVAAVIAESRAVAEDARELVRIAYEPHPFVLDGEAAMRPDAPLVHPDHGSNVLLERRFVWGPVDEIFAASAHHLSYRVAWGRSSTVPLETFAVTARWDEAEETLDVWASIQMPKFPDQIARALRLPGNAVRVHHDIDVGGSYGVKRGIKHAVLVGHLARRLAAPVRLIEDRLENMTGGDMQGPERVFDVELAFDDYSRIRAMRMRALDNVGAYAGRSPFQLGKPIGAIVGPYRIEAVAYHALAVVSHKTPEEAVRGFGQAPTNYAIETGIDRVAAFLGLDRIEVRRRNFIRAEQFPYLIPSGTRYDSGDYHGLLDKVLRAAERADIFAERERLRARGLLAGIGIASCLEPSGGNSAFEPLLNEHNRTTTWMESCRVMVDALGAVTATMHTTSAGQAHETLVAVAIAEILEIPPERIRIVRPDSLAALPSNSPVGSRMAIMLGGAAVGAARQLKDKLLAIAAHDLAVPMADLRYREGTISAPDGRALAWLDLVTIAHREFFRMPPEMEPGLAASAVYQVPTGGALPVDGRVQMYPCHSFELHLVLVALDPVLGRPELRRYLIGHDCGQVISPDVVRGMTLGGIAHGIGAALLEEFSYDPATGQPTAVSFMDYLLPSACEVPEIEIVHQTTPSPLTVFGQKGSGESGYLGAAAAIASAVNDALAPLSRRIDRLPIRPAALSDLIAAAKTTTEK
;
A
#
# COMPACT_ATOMS: atom_id res chain seq x y z
N MET A 1 2.62 1.93 30.40
CA MET A 1 1.17 1.77 30.09
C MET A 1 0.87 0.31 29.90
N SER A 2 -0.24 -0.20 30.45
CA SER A 2 -0.65 -1.58 30.19
C SER A 2 -0.97 -1.75 28.72
N THR A 3 -0.16 -2.52 28.01
CA THR A 3 -0.36 -2.91 26.60
C THR A 3 -1.27 -4.15 26.49
N ALA A 4 -1.83 -4.61 27.61
CA ALA A 4 -2.67 -5.80 27.62
C ALA A 4 -3.88 -5.62 26.70
N PRO A 5 -4.16 -6.62 25.83
CA PRO A 5 -5.33 -6.59 24.97
C PRO A 5 -6.62 -6.49 25.75
N LEU A 6 -7.52 -5.64 25.28
CA LEU A 6 -8.91 -5.61 25.75
C LEU A 6 -9.63 -6.86 25.23
N ARG A 7 -10.50 -7.42 26.04
CA ARG A 7 -11.32 -8.58 25.63
C ARG A 7 -12.78 -8.19 25.61
N GLY A 8 -13.50 -8.64 24.59
CA GLY A 8 -14.94 -8.41 24.47
C GLY A 8 -15.80 -9.05 25.58
N PRO A 9 -17.09 -8.73 25.63
CA PRO A 9 -17.84 -8.05 24.57
C PRO A 9 -17.55 -6.56 24.50
N PHE A 10 -17.42 -6.05 23.29
CA PHE A 10 -17.20 -4.63 23.04
C PHE A 10 -18.53 -3.89 22.81
N ARG A 11 -18.58 -2.61 23.16
CA ARG A 11 -19.76 -1.78 23.03
C ARG A 11 -19.91 -1.17 21.62
N TYR A 12 -18.78 -0.79 21.04
CA TYR A 12 -18.73 -0.09 19.76
C TYR A 12 -17.87 -0.83 18.71
N VAL A 13 -16.83 -1.50 19.13
CA VAL A 13 -15.96 -2.30 18.26
C VAL A 13 -16.73 -3.53 17.75
N GLY A 14 -16.65 -3.84 16.46
CA GLY A 14 -17.30 -4.98 15.81
C GLY A 14 -18.75 -4.74 15.40
N HIS A 15 -19.33 -3.57 15.71
CA HIS A 15 -20.70 -3.26 15.35
C HIS A 15 -20.80 -2.50 14.03
N LYS A 16 -21.81 -2.82 13.22
CA LYS A 16 -22.14 -2.09 11.99
C LYS A 16 -22.53 -0.64 12.31
N ARG A 17 -22.01 0.28 11.53
CA ARG A 17 -22.36 1.69 11.62
C ARG A 17 -22.05 2.42 10.33
N ARG A 18 -22.70 3.56 10.11
CA ARG A 18 -22.36 4.42 8.98
C ARG A 18 -20.95 4.98 9.18
N VAL A 19 -20.16 4.94 8.13
CA VAL A 19 -18.84 5.58 8.09
C VAL A 19 -19.03 7.10 8.11
N ARG A 20 -18.35 7.79 9.05
CA ARG A 20 -18.60 9.23 9.27
C ARG A 20 -18.13 10.08 8.08
N GLU A 21 -17.09 9.64 7.40
CA GLU A 21 -16.51 10.29 6.23
C GLU A 21 -17.44 10.26 5.02
N ASP A 22 -18.25 9.22 4.86
CA ASP A 22 -19.10 9.00 3.68
C ASP A 22 -20.05 10.16 3.42
N ARG A 23 -20.57 10.78 4.49
CA ARG A 23 -21.54 11.87 4.35
C ARG A 23 -21.00 13.01 3.49
N ARG A 24 -19.76 13.47 3.75
CA ARG A 24 -19.20 14.60 2.99
C ARG A 24 -18.92 14.22 1.55
N PHE A 25 -18.60 12.96 1.27
CA PHE A 25 -18.34 12.49 -0.09
C PHE A 25 -19.63 12.39 -0.90
N VAL A 26 -20.69 11.75 -0.39
CA VAL A 26 -21.95 11.57 -1.12
C VAL A 26 -22.78 12.85 -1.22
N THR A 27 -22.48 13.89 -0.44
CA THR A 27 -23.15 15.20 -0.51
C THR A 27 -22.32 16.27 -1.26
N GLY A 28 -21.15 15.90 -1.83
CA GLY A 28 -20.27 16.83 -2.54
C GLY A 28 -19.54 17.82 -1.62
N ALA A 29 -19.47 17.54 -0.32
CA ALA A 29 -18.76 18.39 0.66
C ALA A 29 -17.32 17.93 0.92
N GLY A 30 -16.81 16.92 0.17
CA GLY A 30 -15.40 16.55 0.16
C GLY A 30 -14.53 17.71 -0.33
N ARG A 31 -13.32 17.82 0.22
CA ARG A 31 -12.36 18.88 -0.13
C ARG A 31 -11.08 18.24 -0.63
N PHE A 32 -10.89 18.22 -1.92
CA PHE A 32 -9.69 17.66 -2.55
C PHE A 32 -8.66 18.73 -2.86
N ALA A 33 -7.40 18.34 -3.10
CA ALA A 33 -6.34 19.30 -3.42
C ALA A 33 -6.66 20.16 -4.65
N ALA A 34 -7.39 19.62 -5.62
CA ALA A 34 -7.84 20.33 -6.82
C ALA A 34 -8.95 21.37 -6.55
N ASP A 35 -9.70 21.25 -5.45
CA ASP A 35 -10.79 22.17 -5.10
C ASP A 35 -10.29 23.44 -4.38
N LEU A 36 -9.03 23.45 -3.95
CA LEU A 36 -8.48 24.59 -3.22
C LEU A 36 -8.31 25.80 -4.13
N ALA A 37 -9.00 26.89 -3.85
CA ALA A 37 -8.89 28.15 -4.59
C ALA A 37 -8.18 29.19 -3.74
N LEU A 38 -6.96 29.57 -4.12
CA LEU A 38 -6.22 30.68 -3.54
C LEU A 38 -6.16 31.83 -4.54
N PRO A 39 -6.38 33.08 -4.11
CA PRO A 39 -6.31 34.25 -5.00
C PRO A 39 -4.92 34.35 -5.66
N GLY A 40 -4.89 34.65 -6.96
CA GLY A 40 -3.64 34.81 -7.71
C GLY A 40 -2.89 33.54 -7.99
N THR A 41 -3.53 32.36 -7.87
CA THR A 41 -2.88 31.06 -8.14
C THR A 41 -2.40 30.97 -9.58
N LEU A 42 -1.13 30.63 -9.76
CA LEU A 42 -0.52 30.28 -11.03
C LEU A 42 -0.61 28.78 -11.28
N HIS A 43 -0.74 28.40 -12.55
CA HIS A 43 -0.90 27.01 -12.96
C HIS A 43 0.38 26.49 -13.63
N VAL A 44 0.79 25.29 -13.26
CA VAL A 44 1.94 24.59 -13.84
C VAL A 44 1.47 23.49 -14.76
N VAL A 45 2.04 23.45 -15.96
CA VAL A 45 1.88 22.35 -16.91
C VAL A 45 3.26 21.85 -17.32
N PRO A 46 3.55 20.54 -17.14
CA PRO A 46 4.84 19.98 -17.52
C PRO A 46 4.95 19.78 -19.04
N VAL A 47 6.16 19.92 -19.56
CA VAL A 47 6.55 19.52 -20.91
C VAL A 47 7.13 18.13 -20.85
N LEU A 48 6.52 17.17 -21.50
CA LEU A 48 6.86 15.76 -21.43
C LEU A 48 7.82 15.34 -22.55
N SER A 49 8.73 14.42 -22.25
CA SER A 49 9.57 13.80 -23.28
C SER A 49 8.76 12.87 -24.18
N GLU A 50 9.03 12.95 -25.49
CA GLU A 50 8.53 12.03 -26.51
C GLU A 50 9.49 10.85 -26.76
N HIS A 51 10.68 10.87 -26.18
CA HIS A 51 11.73 9.88 -26.39
C HIS A 51 11.94 9.00 -25.17
N PRO A 52 12.14 7.68 -25.36
CA PRO A 52 12.50 6.77 -24.27
C PRO A 52 13.92 7.00 -23.74
N ALA A 53 14.84 7.43 -24.62
CA ALA A 53 16.22 7.80 -24.27
C ALA A 53 16.73 8.81 -25.28
N ALA A 54 17.13 9.99 -24.82
CA ALA A 54 17.74 11.00 -25.68
C ALA A 54 18.55 12.02 -24.87
N ARG A 55 19.58 12.57 -25.47
CA ARG A 55 20.25 13.77 -24.97
C ARG A 55 19.41 15.00 -25.31
N ILE A 56 19.21 15.88 -24.35
CA ILE A 56 18.60 17.19 -24.53
C ILE A 56 19.68 18.12 -25.11
N VAL A 57 19.53 18.55 -26.36
CA VAL A 57 20.50 19.40 -27.04
C VAL A 57 20.21 20.88 -26.74
N ALA A 58 18.92 21.28 -26.85
CA ALA A 58 18.46 22.62 -26.56
C ALA A 58 17.00 22.62 -26.12
N ILE A 59 16.62 23.59 -25.32
CA ILE A 59 15.23 23.90 -24.95
C ILE A 59 14.98 25.37 -25.28
N GLU A 60 14.15 25.64 -26.27
CA GLU A 60 13.78 26.99 -26.70
C GLU A 60 12.45 27.37 -26.02
N THR A 61 12.46 28.43 -25.24
CA THR A 61 11.31 28.85 -24.39
C THR A 61 10.78 30.24 -24.74
N GLU A 62 11.45 30.97 -25.60
CA GLU A 62 11.17 32.40 -25.91
C GLU A 62 9.75 32.61 -26.43
N ALA A 63 9.28 31.73 -27.34
CA ALA A 63 7.93 31.81 -27.89
C ALA A 63 6.85 31.58 -26.82
N ALA A 64 7.08 30.60 -25.90
CA ALA A 64 6.21 30.34 -24.78
C ALA A 64 6.16 31.52 -23.79
N LEU A 65 7.34 32.09 -23.48
CA LEU A 65 7.46 33.25 -22.57
C LEU A 65 6.81 34.51 -23.12
N ALA A 66 6.75 34.65 -24.46
CA ALA A 66 6.10 35.79 -25.11
C ALA A 66 4.57 35.74 -25.09
N LEU A 67 3.97 34.58 -24.79
CA LEU A 67 2.52 34.45 -24.75
C LEU A 67 1.95 35.19 -23.52
N PRO A 68 0.95 36.09 -23.72
CA PRO A 68 0.34 36.83 -22.61
C PRO A 68 -0.24 35.88 -21.53
N GLY A 69 0.05 36.18 -20.28
CA GLY A 69 -0.38 35.37 -19.15
C GLY A 69 0.63 34.29 -18.71
N VAL A 70 1.68 34.02 -19.48
CA VAL A 70 2.80 33.18 -19.05
C VAL A 70 3.69 33.98 -18.09
N ARG A 71 4.02 33.38 -16.97
CA ARG A 71 4.84 34.00 -15.92
C ARG A 71 6.27 33.48 -15.88
N ALA A 72 6.48 32.22 -16.22
CA ALA A 72 7.79 31.59 -16.29
C ALA A 72 7.76 30.29 -17.09
N VAL A 73 8.93 29.91 -17.60
CA VAL A 73 9.24 28.56 -18.03
C VAL A 73 10.49 28.13 -17.25
N ILE A 74 10.50 26.95 -16.65
CA ILE A 74 11.65 26.43 -15.91
C ILE A 74 12.15 25.14 -16.54
N THR A 75 13.47 25.01 -16.67
CA THR A 75 14.13 23.80 -17.17
C THR A 75 14.78 23.00 -16.04
N GLY A 76 15.19 21.76 -16.32
CA GLY A 76 15.86 20.88 -15.35
C GLY A 76 17.12 21.48 -14.77
N GLU A 77 17.98 22.10 -15.60
CA GLU A 77 19.23 22.73 -15.18
C GLU A 77 18.97 23.91 -14.24
N ALA A 78 18.02 24.77 -14.57
CA ALA A 78 17.65 25.91 -13.74
C ALA A 78 17.07 25.47 -12.38
N LEU A 79 16.28 24.41 -12.37
CA LEU A 79 15.73 23.84 -11.14
C LEU A 79 16.82 23.19 -10.27
N ALA A 80 17.68 22.36 -10.85
CA ALA A 80 18.74 21.66 -10.14
C ALA A 80 19.78 22.58 -9.49
N ALA A 81 19.99 23.77 -10.02
CA ALA A 81 20.83 24.78 -9.38
C ALA A 81 20.27 25.24 -8.01
N ALA A 82 18.94 25.17 -7.85
CA ALA A 82 18.22 25.70 -6.68
C ALA A 82 17.80 24.64 -5.65
N ILE A 83 17.78 23.37 -6.03
CA ILE A 83 17.29 22.26 -5.17
C ILE A 83 18.31 21.12 -5.12
N ASP A 84 18.11 20.23 -4.14
CA ASP A 84 18.84 18.96 -4.07
C ASP A 84 18.06 17.85 -4.80
N PRO A 85 18.74 16.75 -5.24
CA PRO A 85 18.08 15.63 -5.86
C PRO A 85 17.06 14.99 -4.91
N LEU A 86 16.02 14.41 -5.48
CA LEU A 86 15.01 13.65 -4.74
C LEU A 86 15.65 12.43 -4.08
N MET A 87 15.12 12.03 -2.94
CA MET A 87 15.64 10.90 -2.18
C MET A 87 15.57 9.61 -2.99
N ASN A 88 16.68 8.86 -3.03
CA ASN A 88 16.75 7.52 -3.58
C ASN A 88 16.62 6.48 -2.45
N GLY A 89 15.81 5.42 -2.68
CA GLY A 89 15.62 4.35 -1.71
C GLY A 89 16.79 3.36 -1.62
N VAL A 90 17.66 3.31 -2.63
CA VAL A 90 18.84 2.45 -2.69
C VAL A 90 20.12 3.25 -2.60
N ASP A 91 21.20 2.59 -2.23
CA ASP A 91 22.54 3.17 -2.23
C ASP A 91 23.12 3.20 -3.66
N ALA A 92 22.72 4.21 -4.41
CA ALA A 92 23.15 4.47 -5.78
C ALA A 92 23.32 6.00 -5.98
N PRO A 93 24.37 6.62 -5.41
CA PRO A 93 24.53 8.08 -5.38
C PRO A 93 24.71 8.71 -6.76
N ALA A 94 25.15 7.95 -7.76
CA ALA A 94 25.24 8.42 -9.15
C ALA A 94 23.88 8.52 -9.84
N VAL A 95 22.85 7.82 -9.33
CA VAL A 95 21.47 7.86 -9.86
C VAL A 95 20.74 9.02 -9.21
N ARG A 96 20.86 10.21 -9.78
CA ARG A 96 20.25 11.43 -9.27
C ARG A 96 18.94 11.69 -10.01
N ARG A 97 17.85 11.85 -9.25
CA ARG A 97 16.54 12.20 -9.79
C ARG A 97 16.16 13.61 -9.37
N TYR A 98 15.69 14.39 -10.33
CA TYR A 98 15.09 15.70 -10.10
C TYR A 98 13.65 15.70 -10.63
N PRO A 99 12.79 16.67 -10.25
CA PRO A 99 11.45 16.80 -10.83
C PRO A 99 11.42 16.97 -12.34
N LEU A 100 12.46 17.61 -12.92
CA LEU A 100 12.66 17.81 -14.35
C LEU A 100 13.95 17.15 -14.80
N ALA A 101 13.99 16.58 -15.99
CA ALA A 101 15.16 15.95 -16.59
C ALA A 101 16.32 16.92 -16.79
N ILE A 102 17.55 16.42 -16.62
CA ILE A 102 18.77 17.18 -16.78
C ILE A 102 19.66 16.46 -17.79
N GLY A 103 20.05 17.16 -18.85
CA GLY A 103 20.94 16.68 -19.90
C GLY A 103 20.42 15.55 -20.76
N CYS A 104 19.71 14.59 -20.18
CA CYS A 104 19.13 13.45 -20.88
C CYS A 104 17.73 13.11 -20.34
N VAL A 105 16.86 12.62 -21.22
CA VAL A 105 15.62 11.95 -20.87
C VAL A 105 15.84 10.44 -20.87
N ARG A 106 15.10 9.72 -20.00
CA ARG A 106 15.28 8.29 -19.73
C ARG A 106 14.04 7.46 -19.90
N TYR A 107 12.88 8.10 -20.12
CA TYR A 107 11.63 7.42 -20.44
C TYR A 107 10.66 8.39 -21.13
N VAL A 108 9.74 7.86 -21.91
CA VAL A 108 8.66 8.65 -22.50
C VAL A 108 7.74 9.18 -21.40
N GLY A 109 7.47 10.49 -21.41
CA GLY A 109 6.70 11.17 -20.36
C GLY A 109 7.55 11.74 -19.22
N GLU A 110 8.86 11.62 -19.25
CA GLU A 110 9.73 12.32 -18.31
C GLU A 110 9.58 13.82 -18.47
N TRP A 111 9.38 14.54 -17.36
CA TRP A 111 9.22 16.00 -17.39
C TRP A 111 10.54 16.69 -17.73
N VAL A 112 10.58 17.49 -18.78
CA VAL A 112 11.79 18.17 -19.26
C VAL A 112 11.80 19.65 -18.87
N ALA A 113 10.64 20.29 -18.96
CA ALA A 113 10.43 21.67 -18.56
C ALA A 113 9.06 21.80 -17.91
N ALA A 114 8.79 22.95 -17.31
CA ALA A 114 7.45 23.27 -16.82
C ALA A 114 7.10 24.71 -17.20
N VAL A 115 5.90 24.91 -17.70
CA VAL A 115 5.31 26.22 -18.03
C VAL A 115 4.44 26.67 -16.86
N ILE A 116 4.56 27.93 -16.46
CA ILE A 116 3.82 28.53 -15.37
C ILE A 116 3.04 29.74 -15.92
N ALA A 117 1.71 29.71 -15.80
CA ALA A 117 0.84 30.77 -16.33
C ALA A 117 -0.33 31.11 -15.39
N GLU A 118 -1.06 32.19 -15.70
CA GLU A 118 -2.21 32.67 -14.92
C GLU A 118 -3.41 31.72 -14.98
N SER A 119 -3.47 30.84 -15.98
CA SER A 119 -4.49 29.79 -16.09
C SER A 119 -3.88 28.51 -16.67
N ARG A 120 -4.54 27.39 -16.44
CA ARG A 120 -4.13 26.11 -17.03
C ARG A 120 -4.17 26.15 -18.55
N ALA A 121 -5.22 26.74 -19.15
CA ALA A 121 -5.35 26.83 -20.60
C ALA A 121 -4.18 27.63 -21.24
N VAL A 122 -3.81 28.78 -20.68
CA VAL A 122 -2.63 29.53 -21.13
C VAL A 122 -1.33 28.75 -20.97
N ALA A 123 -1.19 27.96 -19.88
CA ALA A 123 -0.01 27.12 -19.68
C ALA A 123 0.05 25.97 -20.70
N GLU A 124 -1.09 25.38 -21.06
CA GLU A 124 -1.19 24.34 -22.10
C GLU A 124 -0.87 24.90 -23.50
N ASP A 125 -1.43 26.06 -23.88
CA ASP A 125 -1.11 26.72 -25.12
C ASP A 125 0.39 27.07 -25.21
N ALA A 126 0.95 27.57 -24.12
CA ALA A 126 2.38 27.89 -24.04
C ALA A 126 3.28 26.65 -24.06
N ARG A 127 2.84 25.54 -23.50
CA ARG A 127 3.57 24.26 -23.58
C ARG A 127 3.82 23.85 -25.04
N GLU A 128 2.84 24.02 -25.92
CA GLU A 128 2.95 23.70 -27.35
C GLU A 128 3.97 24.59 -28.10
N LEU A 129 4.37 25.71 -27.50
CA LEU A 129 5.36 26.63 -28.06
C LEU A 129 6.80 26.34 -27.56
N VAL A 130 6.96 25.50 -26.52
CA VAL A 130 8.29 25.06 -26.08
C VAL A 130 8.85 24.07 -27.10
N ARG A 131 10.03 24.36 -27.63
CA ARG A 131 10.71 23.48 -28.59
C ARG A 131 11.90 22.82 -27.92
N ILE A 132 11.99 21.49 -28.07
CA ILE A 132 13.11 20.73 -27.52
C ILE A 132 13.80 20.00 -28.66
N ALA A 133 15.13 20.24 -28.79
CA ALA A 133 15.96 19.49 -29.71
C ALA A 133 16.54 18.28 -28.97
N TYR A 134 16.31 17.10 -29.52
CA TYR A 134 16.79 15.85 -28.98
C TYR A 134 17.80 15.17 -29.90
N GLU A 135 18.73 14.45 -29.27
CA GLU A 135 19.57 13.45 -29.93
C GLU A 135 19.21 12.08 -29.34
N PRO A 136 18.46 11.24 -30.06
CA PRO A 136 18.02 9.93 -29.57
C PRO A 136 19.20 8.99 -29.30
N HIS A 137 19.06 8.17 -28.26
CA HIS A 137 19.99 7.11 -27.89
C HIS A 137 19.33 5.74 -27.95
N PRO A 138 20.11 4.66 -28.05
CA PRO A 138 19.59 3.30 -27.83
C PRO A 138 18.96 3.18 -26.44
N PHE A 139 17.89 2.37 -26.35
CA PHE A 139 17.15 2.15 -25.11
C PHE A 139 16.92 0.65 -24.84
N VAL A 140 16.60 0.31 -23.62
CA VAL A 140 16.23 -1.02 -23.17
C VAL A 140 14.98 -0.96 -22.28
N LEU A 141 14.01 -1.84 -22.56
CA LEU A 141 12.73 -1.89 -21.81
C LEU A 141 12.63 -3.14 -20.92
N ASP A 142 13.23 -4.24 -21.35
CA ASP A 142 13.18 -5.51 -20.63
C ASP A 142 14.24 -5.58 -19.55
N GLY A 143 13.84 -5.99 -18.33
CA GLY A 143 14.76 -6.02 -17.18
C GLY A 143 15.87 -7.05 -17.28
N GLU A 144 15.64 -8.20 -17.94
CA GLU A 144 16.69 -9.19 -18.15
C GLU A 144 17.65 -8.76 -19.26
N ALA A 145 17.12 -8.17 -20.33
CA ALA A 145 17.94 -7.57 -21.38
C ALA A 145 18.82 -6.43 -20.85
N ALA A 146 18.30 -5.64 -19.90
CA ALA A 146 19.03 -4.54 -19.27
C ALA A 146 20.26 -5.02 -18.46
N MET A 147 20.26 -6.28 -18.03
CA MET A 147 21.40 -6.87 -17.28
C MET A 147 22.52 -7.36 -18.18
N ARG A 148 22.35 -7.38 -19.51
CA ARG A 148 23.38 -7.83 -20.43
C ARG A 148 24.56 -6.83 -20.45
N PRO A 149 25.78 -7.31 -20.66
CA PRO A 149 26.97 -6.43 -20.68
C PRO A 149 26.96 -5.36 -21.78
N ASP A 150 26.25 -5.61 -22.88
CA ASP A 150 26.11 -4.74 -24.04
C ASP A 150 24.83 -3.89 -24.02
N ALA A 151 24.04 -3.99 -22.96
CA ALA A 151 22.79 -3.24 -22.85
C ALA A 151 23.05 -1.72 -22.71
N PRO A 152 22.20 -0.88 -23.34
CA PRO A 152 22.24 0.55 -23.11
C PRO A 152 22.08 0.87 -21.60
N LEU A 153 23.00 1.70 -21.06
CA LEU A 153 22.93 2.11 -19.68
C LEU A 153 21.93 3.25 -19.50
N VAL A 154 20.99 3.08 -18.58
CA VAL A 154 20.02 4.13 -18.20
C VAL A 154 20.73 5.28 -17.48
N HIS A 155 21.73 4.93 -16.66
CA HIS A 155 22.59 5.88 -15.93
C HIS A 155 24.06 5.55 -16.18
N PRO A 156 24.69 6.12 -17.23
CA PRO A 156 26.08 5.83 -17.55
C PRO A 156 27.05 6.05 -16.39
N ASP A 157 26.84 7.09 -15.59
CA ASP A 157 27.68 7.42 -14.43
C ASP A 157 27.62 6.36 -13.31
N HIS A 158 26.57 5.55 -13.28
CA HIS A 158 26.43 4.42 -12.34
C HIS A 158 27.17 3.18 -12.85
N GLY A 159 27.32 3.04 -14.16
CA GLY A 159 28.05 1.94 -14.79
C GLY A 159 27.35 0.60 -14.83
N SER A 160 26.10 0.50 -14.36
CA SER A 160 25.30 -0.70 -14.34
C SER A 160 23.80 -0.37 -14.38
N ASN A 161 23.01 -1.25 -15.00
CA ASN A 161 21.54 -1.18 -14.87
C ASN A 161 21.02 -1.95 -13.63
N VAL A 162 21.84 -2.69 -12.92
CA VAL A 162 21.50 -3.32 -11.64
C VAL A 162 21.74 -2.31 -10.52
N LEU A 163 20.66 -1.80 -9.92
CA LEU A 163 20.73 -0.85 -8.82
C LEU A 163 20.78 -1.52 -7.44
N LEU A 164 20.21 -2.70 -7.33
CA LEU A 164 20.18 -3.47 -6.10
C LEU A 164 20.33 -4.95 -6.41
N GLU A 165 21.29 -5.58 -5.73
CA GLU A 165 21.39 -7.02 -5.64
C GLU A 165 21.58 -7.42 -4.19
N ARG A 166 20.72 -8.29 -3.66
CA ARG A 166 20.82 -8.86 -2.31
C ARG A 166 20.52 -10.35 -2.33
N ARG A 167 21.31 -11.09 -1.60
CA ARG A 167 21.17 -12.55 -1.44
C ARG A 167 21.01 -12.88 0.02
N PHE A 168 19.98 -13.66 0.33
CA PHE A 168 19.66 -14.12 1.67
C PHE A 168 19.58 -15.64 1.64
N VAL A 169 20.13 -16.28 2.68
CA VAL A 169 20.02 -17.72 2.89
C VAL A 169 19.64 -17.94 4.35
N TRP A 170 18.51 -18.56 4.56
CA TRP A 170 17.98 -18.87 5.88
C TRP A 170 17.74 -20.37 6.01
N GLY A 171 18.51 -21.05 6.85
CA GLY A 171 18.52 -22.49 7.02
C GLY A 171 19.44 -23.24 6.04
N PRO A 172 19.53 -24.58 6.15
CA PRO A 172 20.42 -25.43 5.36
C PRO A 172 19.79 -25.78 4.01
N VAL A 173 19.64 -24.80 3.12
CA VAL A 173 18.91 -24.93 1.85
C VAL A 173 19.50 -26.03 0.98
N ASP A 174 20.83 -26.01 0.75
CA ASP A 174 21.50 -26.93 -0.18
C ASP A 174 21.46 -28.37 0.35
N GLU A 175 21.59 -28.55 1.66
CA GLU A 175 21.50 -29.87 2.30
C GLU A 175 20.10 -30.45 2.17
N ILE A 176 19.05 -29.63 2.37
CA ILE A 176 17.66 -30.05 2.22
C ILE A 176 17.37 -30.38 0.76
N PHE A 177 17.84 -29.58 -0.20
CA PHE A 177 17.70 -29.91 -1.61
C PHE A 177 18.36 -31.25 -1.91
N ALA A 178 19.59 -31.46 -1.49
CA ALA A 178 20.31 -32.73 -1.73
C ALA A 178 19.62 -33.96 -1.12
N ALA A 179 18.93 -33.79 0.01
CA ALA A 179 18.27 -34.87 0.75
C ALA A 179 16.79 -35.07 0.37
N SER A 180 16.19 -34.21 -0.43
CA SER A 180 14.77 -34.29 -0.80
C SER A 180 14.52 -35.24 -1.96
N ALA A 181 13.40 -35.98 -1.89
CA ALA A 181 13.01 -36.94 -2.92
C ALA A 181 12.71 -36.28 -4.27
N HIS A 182 12.13 -35.07 -4.23
CA HIS A 182 11.69 -34.38 -5.45
C HIS A 182 12.13 -32.92 -5.48
N HIS A 183 12.40 -32.45 -6.70
CA HIS A 183 12.68 -31.05 -7.01
C HIS A 183 11.79 -30.59 -8.14
N LEU A 184 11.39 -29.32 -8.07
CA LEU A 184 10.60 -28.68 -9.12
C LEU A 184 11.11 -27.27 -9.35
N SER A 185 11.40 -26.93 -10.60
CA SER A 185 11.79 -25.58 -11.02
C SER A 185 10.71 -24.99 -11.92
N TYR A 186 10.44 -23.69 -11.75
CA TYR A 186 9.48 -22.99 -12.61
C TYR A 186 9.77 -21.49 -12.64
N ARG A 187 9.21 -20.87 -13.66
CA ARG A 187 9.25 -19.42 -13.83
C ARG A 187 7.84 -18.86 -13.88
N VAL A 188 7.62 -17.69 -13.28
CA VAL A 188 6.39 -16.92 -13.42
C VAL A 188 6.70 -15.44 -13.54
N ALA A 189 5.80 -14.69 -14.18
CA ALA A 189 5.94 -13.26 -14.38
C ALA A 189 4.67 -12.50 -13.97
N TRP A 190 4.89 -11.40 -13.29
CA TRP A 190 3.87 -10.40 -12.96
C TRP A 190 4.10 -9.19 -13.86
N GLY A 191 3.11 -8.86 -14.69
CA GLY A 191 3.17 -7.72 -15.61
C GLY A 191 3.02 -6.40 -14.89
N ARG A 192 3.53 -5.34 -15.52
CA ARG A 192 3.51 -3.98 -14.97
C ARG A 192 2.06 -3.48 -14.87
N SER A 193 1.51 -3.47 -13.68
CA SER A 193 0.16 -3.00 -13.38
C SER A 193 0.16 -2.07 -12.18
N SER A 194 -0.90 -1.29 -12.01
CA SER A 194 -1.07 -0.38 -10.87
C SER A 194 -2.50 -0.45 -10.34
N THR A 195 -2.74 0.17 -9.23
CA THR A 195 -4.07 0.40 -8.66
C THR A 195 -4.45 1.85 -8.89
N VAL A 196 -4.76 2.19 -10.13
CA VAL A 196 -4.90 3.58 -10.60
C VAL A 196 -6.01 4.34 -9.85
N PRO A 197 -5.70 5.35 -9.00
CA PRO A 197 -6.71 6.17 -8.34
C PRO A 197 -7.49 7.01 -9.34
N LEU A 198 -8.78 7.24 -9.08
CA LEU A 198 -9.60 8.13 -9.92
C LEU A 198 -9.13 9.58 -9.83
N GLU A 199 -8.76 10.06 -8.65
CA GLU A 199 -8.07 11.34 -8.51
C GLU A 199 -6.63 11.20 -9.00
N THR A 200 -6.22 12.07 -9.92
CA THR A 200 -4.81 12.23 -10.34
C THR A 200 -3.98 12.90 -9.23
N PHE A 201 -2.70 13.12 -9.45
CA PHE A 201 -1.90 13.85 -8.48
C PHE A 201 -2.19 15.35 -8.60
N ALA A 202 -2.46 16.00 -7.45
CA ALA A 202 -2.70 17.44 -7.37
C ALA A 202 -1.91 18.04 -6.21
N VAL A 203 -1.26 19.18 -6.45
CA VAL A 203 -0.52 19.93 -5.44
C VAL A 203 -0.79 21.42 -5.63
N THR A 204 -1.03 22.12 -4.52
CA THR A 204 -0.99 23.58 -4.44
C THR A 204 0.00 23.95 -3.34
N ALA A 205 0.87 24.92 -3.60
CA ALA A 205 1.78 25.46 -2.60
C ALA A 205 1.73 27.00 -2.57
N ARG A 206 2.02 27.55 -1.40
CA ARG A 206 2.14 29.00 -1.16
C ARG A 206 3.32 29.25 -0.22
N TRP A 207 4.15 30.21 -0.57
CA TRP A 207 5.15 30.73 0.35
C TRP A 207 4.57 31.87 1.17
N ASP A 208 4.67 31.78 2.47
CA ASP A 208 4.31 32.84 3.41
C ASP A 208 5.57 33.58 3.82
N GLU A 209 5.72 34.82 3.33
CA GLU A 209 6.90 35.66 3.59
C GLU A 209 7.00 36.10 5.06
N ALA A 210 5.87 36.22 5.75
CA ALA A 210 5.88 36.70 7.12
C ALA A 210 6.31 35.60 8.11
N GLU A 211 5.93 34.37 7.85
CA GLU A 211 6.28 33.21 8.66
C GLU A 211 7.48 32.43 8.10
N GLU A 212 8.00 32.81 6.93
CA GLU A 212 9.04 32.07 6.17
C GLU A 212 8.67 30.58 6.02
N THR A 213 7.41 30.30 5.73
CA THR A 213 6.84 28.95 5.71
C THR A 213 6.26 28.62 4.34
N LEU A 214 6.55 27.40 3.85
CA LEU A 214 5.97 26.85 2.65
C LEU A 214 4.71 26.03 3.05
N ASP A 215 3.53 26.54 2.73
CA ASP A 215 2.27 25.82 2.82
C ASP A 215 2.11 24.88 1.63
N VAL A 216 1.76 23.61 1.88
CA VAL A 216 1.55 22.60 0.84
C VAL A 216 0.24 21.86 1.08
N TRP A 217 -0.64 21.84 0.09
CA TRP A 217 -1.84 21.01 0.00
C TRP A 217 -1.64 20.02 -1.16
N ALA A 218 -1.62 18.74 -0.86
CA ALA A 218 -1.34 17.73 -1.88
C ALA A 218 -2.21 16.48 -1.70
N SER A 219 -2.63 15.88 -2.82
CA SER A 219 -3.29 14.58 -2.83
C SER A 219 -2.29 13.46 -2.50
N ILE A 220 -1.82 13.41 -1.26
CA ILE A 220 -0.72 12.56 -0.83
C ILE A 220 -1.10 11.65 0.31
N GLN A 221 -0.44 10.49 0.34
CA GLN A 221 -0.66 9.47 1.36
C GLN A 221 0.21 9.64 2.60
N MET A 222 1.36 10.32 2.54
CA MET A 222 2.37 10.26 3.60
C MET A 222 2.57 11.56 4.40
N PRO A 223 2.32 11.59 5.73
CA PRO A 223 2.63 12.74 6.57
C PRO A 223 4.13 13.09 6.72
N LYS A 224 5.07 12.14 6.53
CA LYS A 224 6.53 12.38 6.52
C LYS A 224 7.04 13.22 5.34
N PHE A 225 6.18 13.67 4.55
CA PHE A 225 6.40 14.47 3.38
C PHE A 225 7.13 15.82 3.65
N PRO A 226 6.84 16.54 4.75
CA PRO A 226 7.53 17.81 5.02
C PRO A 226 9.05 17.68 5.08
N ASP A 227 9.56 16.63 5.72
CA ASP A 227 11.01 16.41 5.86
C ASP A 227 11.72 16.25 4.51
N GLN A 228 11.05 15.54 3.59
CA GLN A 228 11.61 15.26 2.26
C GLN A 228 11.53 16.50 1.38
N ILE A 229 10.45 17.27 1.43
CA ILE A 229 10.31 18.54 0.72
C ILE A 229 11.33 19.55 1.24
N ALA A 230 11.41 19.72 2.55
CA ALA A 230 12.33 20.66 3.18
C ALA A 230 13.77 20.36 2.78
N ARG A 231 14.19 19.08 2.83
CA ARG A 231 15.53 18.66 2.40
C ARG A 231 15.79 19.00 0.94
N ALA A 232 14.87 18.61 0.04
CA ALA A 232 15.04 18.88 -1.39
C ALA A 232 15.08 20.38 -1.71
N LEU A 233 14.32 21.21 -0.99
CA LEU A 233 14.28 22.66 -1.17
C LEU A 233 15.32 23.42 -0.36
N ARG A 234 16.21 22.72 0.37
CA ARG A 234 17.22 23.33 1.26
C ARG A 234 16.59 24.26 2.30
N LEU A 235 15.43 23.84 2.86
CA LEU A 235 14.70 24.56 3.90
C LEU A 235 14.87 23.87 5.26
N PRO A 236 14.74 24.61 6.37
CA PRO A 236 14.56 23.99 7.68
C PRO A 236 13.31 23.09 7.70
N GLY A 237 13.33 21.99 8.47
CA GLY A 237 12.21 21.06 8.53
C GLY A 237 10.90 21.71 9.01
N ASN A 238 10.99 22.70 9.88
CA ASN A 238 9.83 23.47 10.38
C ASN A 238 9.41 24.64 9.47
N ALA A 239 10.06 24.83 8.33
CA ALA A 239 9.63 25.79 7.33
C ALA A 239 8.70 25.18 6.26
N VAL A 240 8.31 23.92 6.40
CA VAL A 240 7.36 23.27 5.48
C VAL A 240 6.13 22.81 6.26
N ARG A 241 4.97 23.36 5.94
CA ARG A 241 3.65 23.04 6.49
C ARG A 241 2.83 22.26 5.47
N VAL A 242 2.64 20.96 5.71
CA VAL A 242 1.74 20.13 4.89
C VAL A 242 0.38 20.04 5.58
N HIS A 243 -0.66 20.39 4.84
CA HIS A 243 -2.04 20.41 5.34
C HIS A 243 -2.69 19.03 5.16
N HIS A 244 -3.24 18.47 6.24
CA HIS A 244 -3.91 17.16 6.25
C HIS A 244 -5.45 17.28 6.25
N ASP A 245 -6.00 18.49 6.22
CA ASP A 245 -7.44 18.76 6.26
C ASP A 245 -8.14 18.58 4.92
N ILE A 246 -7.40 18.22 3.86
CA ILE A 246 -7.93 17.83 2.56
C ILE A 246 -8.19 16.33 2.49
N ASP A 247 -9.10 15.94 1.60
CA ASP A 247 -9.40 14.56 1.29
C ASP A 247 -8.54 14.06 0.12
N VAL A 248 -8.31 12.76 0.04
CA VAL A 248 -7.52 12.12 -1.00
C VAL A 248 -8.37 11.09 -1.73
N GLY A 249 -8.53 11.25 -3.04
CA GLY A 249 -9.37 10.43 -3.92
C GLY A 249 -8.72 9.12 -4.36
N GLY A 250 -8.21 8.36 -3.39
CA GLY A 250 -7.46 7.13 -3.59
C GLY A 250 -5.96 7.39 -3.70
N SER A 251 -5.18 6.40 -3.27
CA SER A 251 -3.73 6.40 -3.41
C SER A 251 -3.19 5.00 -3.66
N TYR A 252 -3.59 4.03 -2.84
CA TYR A 252 -3.19 2.62 -2.92
C TYR A 252 -1.66 2.37 -2.92
N GLY A 253 -0.89 3.41 -2.61
CA GLY A 253 0.57 3.40 -2.60
C GLY A 253 1.22 4.40 -3.57
N VAL A 254 0.63 4.66 -4.73
CA VAL A 254 1.27 5.43 -5.81
C VAL A 254 1.43 6.93 -5.48
N LYS A 255 0.58 7.53 -4.66
CA LYS A 255 0.70 8.95 -4.27
C LYS A 255 1.65 9.14 -3.08
N ARG A 256 2.91 8.77 -3.26
CA ARG A 256 3.98 8.88 -2.26
C ARG A 256 5.16 9.70 -2.72
N GLY A 257 5.28 9.92 -4.03
CA GLY A 257 6.35 10.71 -4.62
C GLY A 257 6.25 12.19 -4.24
N ILE A 258 7.40 12.86 -4.18
CA ILE A 258 7.50 14.28 -3.78
C ILE A 258 7.86 15.22 -4.95
N LYS A 259 8.08 14.70 -6.16
CA LYS A 259 8.54 15.50 -7.28
C LYS A 259 7.62 16.70 -7.57
N HIS A 260 6.30 16.47 -7.50
CA HIS A 260 5.27 17.49 -7.71
C HIS A 260 5.37 18.61 -6.67
N ALA A 261 5.43 18.24 -5.39
CA ALA A 261 5.47 19.20 -4.29
C ALA A 261 6.79 19.98 -4.22
N VAL A 262 7.90 19.36 -4.60
CA VAL A 262 9.22 20.03 -4.69
C VAL A 262 9.21 21.04 -5.82
N LEU A 263 8.72 20.67 -7.02
CA LEU A 263 8.61 21.61 -8.13
C LEU A 263 7.70 22.78 -7.80
N VAL A 264 6.48 22.50 -7.35
CA VAL A 264 5.46 23.52 -7.05
C VAL A 264 5.89 24.40 -5.87
N GLY A 265 6.51 23.81 -4.84
CA GLY A 265 7.03 24.53 -3.69
C GLY A 265 8.18 25.48 -4.04
N HIS A 266 9.13 25.02 -4.89
CA HIS A 266 10.17 25.89 -5.43
C HIS A 266 9.59 27.08 -6.20
N LEU A 267 8.62 26.82 -7.06
CA LEU A 267 7.98 27.85 -7.89
C LEU A 267 7.18 28.84 -7.05
N ALA A 268 6.44 28.37 -6.04
CA ALA A 268 5.69 29.25 -5.14
C ALA A 268 6.59 30.24 -4.42
N ARG A 269 7.77 29.77 -3.92
CA ARG A 269 8.75 30.63 -3.27
C ARG A 269 9.40 31.61 -4.26
N ARG A 270 9.77 31.14 -5.45
CA ARG A 270 10.46 31.96 -6.47
C ARG A 270 9.58 33.05 -7.04
N LEU A 271 8.28 32.76 -7.25
CA LEU A 271 7.34 33.68 -7.90
C LEU A 271 6.54 34.51 -6.88
N ALA A 272 6.74 34.28 -5.58
CA ALA A 272 5.99 34.93 -4.49
C ALA A 272 4.45 34.90 -4.73
N ALA A 273 3.94 33.79 -5.24
CA ALA A 273 2.54 33.58 -5.58
C ALA A 273 2.13 32.13 -5.25
N PRO A 274 0.85 31.87 -4.96
CA PRO A 274 0.37 30.49 -4.90
C PRO A 274 0.55 29.80 -6.27
N VAL A 275 1.04 28.57 -6.26
CA VAL A 275 1.28 27.79 -7.48
C VAL A 275 0.58 26.45 -7.37
N ARG A 276 -0.03 25.99 -8.45
CA ARG A 276 -0.80 24.75 -8.52
C ARG A 276 -0.36 23.89 -9.70
N LEU A 277 -0.25 22.59 -9.47
CA LEU A 277 -0.16 21.58 -10.50
C LEU A 277 -1.26 20.54 -10.26
N ILE A 278 -2.04 20.24 -11.30
CA ILE A 278 -3.01 19.13 -11.31
C ILE A 278 -2.71 18.34 -12.57
N GLU A 279 -2.32 17.10 -12.45
CA GLU A 279 -2.13 16.22 -13.60
C GLU A 279 -3.47 15.92 -14.29
N ASP A 280 -3.49 15.91 -15.60
CA ASP A 280 -4.52 15.20 -16.33
C ASP A 280 -4.23 13.67 -16.35
N ARG A 281 -5.10 12.87 -16.93
CA ARG A 281 -4.92 11.41 -16.91
C ARG A 281 -3.77 10.95 -17.79
N LEU A 282 -3.51 11.61 -18.92
CA LEU A 282 -2.38 11.28 -19.79
C LEU A 282 -1.04 11.60 -19.10
N GLU A 283 -0.93 12.80 -18.53
CA GLU A 283 0.24 13.21 -17.74
C GLU A 283 0.50 12.24 -16.58
N ASN A 284 -0.58 11.84 -15.89
CA ASN A 284 -0.52 10.94 -14.75
C ASN A 284 -0.03 9.55 -15.13
N MET A 285 -0.55 8.95 -16.20
CA MET A 285 -0.22 7.57 -16.59
C MET A 285 1.09 7.44 -17.36
N THR A 286 1.53 8.49 -18.05
CA THR A 286 2.83 8.49 -18.75
C THR A 286 3.99 8.92 -17.87
N GLY A 287 3.89 10.03 -17.18
CA GLY A 287 4.99 10.67 -16.44
C GLY A 287 4.75 10.86 -14.95
N GLY A 288 3.60 10.48 -14.42
CA GLY A 288 3.13 10.77 -13.08
C GLY A 288 3.61 9.84 -11.95
N ASP A 289 4.54 8.95 -12.18
CA ASP A 289 5.01 7.96 -11.18
C ASP A 289 3.87 7.04 -10.68
N MET A 290 3.11 6.48 -11.61
CA MET A 290 1.89 5.71 -11.33
C MET A 290 2.04 4.21 -11.51
N GLN A 291 3.13 3.75 -12.14
CA GLN A 291 3.25 2.35 -12.52
C GLN A 291 3.69 1.49 -11.33
N GLY A 292 3.17 0.27 -11.27
CA GLY A 292 3.48 -0.70 -10.23
C GLY A 292 4.49 -1.75 -10.68
N PRO A 293 4.67 -2.82 -9.87
CA PRO A 293 5.74 -3.79 -10.07
C PRO A 293 5.65 -4.54 -11.40
N GLU A 294 6.81 -4.74 -12.01
CA GLU A 294 7.03 -5.65 -13.12
C GLU A 294 8.09 -6.67 -12.71
N ARG A 295 7.66 -7.90 -12.43
CA ARG A 295 8.52 -8.83 -11.72
C ARG A 295 8.56 -10.22 -12.37
N VAL A 296 9.77 -10.77 -12.49
CA VAL A 296 9.99 -12.14 -12.91
C VAL A 296 10.55 -12.94 -11.73
N PHE A 297 9.99 -14.13 -11.52
CA PHE A 297 10.44 -15.05 -10.51
C PHE A 297 10.92 -16.34 -11.14
N ASP A 298 12.13 -16.78 -10.75
CA ASP A 298 12.62 -18.13 -10.93
C ASP A 298 12.59 -18.82 -9.57
N VAL A 299 11.86 -19.93 -9.45
CA VAL A 299 11.63 -20.61 -8.19
C VAL A 299 11.98 -22.08 -8.30
N GLU A 300 12.66 -22.59 -7.26
CA GLU A 300 12.90 -24.02 -7.07
C GLU A 300 12.33 -24.46 -5.72
N LEU A 301 11.68 -25.61 -5.71
CA LEU A 301 11.11 -26.23 -4.52
C LEU A 301 11.70 -27.62 -4.31
N ALA A 302 12.03 -27.94 -3.05
CA ALA A 302 12.40 -29.28 -2.62
C ALA A 302 11.30 -29.85 -1.71
N PHE A 303 10.79 -31.06 -2.00
CA PHE A 303 9.66 -31.67 -1.32
C PHE A 303 9.74 -33.18 -1.27
N ASP A 304 8.92 -33.83 -0.44
CA ASP A 304 8.85 -35.28 -0.27
C ASP A 304 7.61 -35.91 -0.95
N ASP A 305 7.51 -37.24 -0.91
CA ASP A 305 6.39 -38.02 -1.46
C ASP A 305 5.02 -37.68 -0.80
N TYR A 306 5.05 -37.08 0.38
CA TYR A 306 3.87 -36.63 1.10
C TYR A 306 3.49 -35.18 0.78
N SER A 307 4.11 -34.58 -0.26
CA SER A 307 3.95 -33.19 -0.67
C SER A 307 4.41 -32.14 0.34
N ARG A 308 5.20 -32.50 1.34
CA ARG A 308 5.75 -31.54 2.27
C ARG A 308 6.89 -30.78 1.63
N ILE A 309 6.70 -29.49 1.44
CA ILE A 309 7.72 -28.58 0.90
C ILE A 309 8.68 -28.21 2.04
N ARG A 310 9.95 -28.53 1.86
CA ARG A 310 10.96 -28.37 2.89
C ARG A 310 11.87 -27.18 2.68
N ALA A 311 12.22 -26.90 1.39
CA ALA A 311 13.04 -25.76 1.07
C ALA A 311 12.57 -25.08 -0.23
N MET A 312 12.91 -23.79 -0.34
CA MET A 312 12.63 -22.95 -1.50
C MET A 312 13.86 -22.11 -1.85
N ARG A 313 14.18 -22.04 -3.15
CA ARG A 313 15.04 -21.02 -3.73
C ARG A 313 14.19 -20.13 -4.61
N MET A 314 14.31 -18.81 -4.44
CA MET A 314 13.55 -17.84 -5.21
C MET A 314 14.47 -16.71 -5.67
N ARG A 315 14.53 -16.47 -6.97
CA ARG A 315 15.11 -15.26 -7.55
C ARG A 315 13.96 -14.35 -7.99
N ALA A 316 13.99 -13.09 -7.56
CA ALA A 316 13.03 -12.06 -7.93
C ALA A 316 13.76 -10.91 -8.64
N LEU A 317 13.47 -10.70 -9.92
CA LEU A 317 13.95 -9.58 -10.71
C LEU A 317 12.81 -8.58 -10.88
N ASP A 318 13.03 -7.35 -10.42
CA ASP A 318 12.08 -6.23 -10.49
C ASP A 318 12.58 -5.18 -11.47
N ASN A 319 11.80 -4.88 -12.51
CA ASN A 319 12.09 -3.85 -13.48
C ASN A 319 11.52 -2.52 -12.99
N VAL A 320 12.32 -1.76 -12.26
CA VAL A 320 11.87 -0.56 -11.56
C VAL A 320 11.69 0.68 -12.45
N GLY A 321 11.92 0.56 -13.77
CA GLY A 321 11.90 1.69 -14.69
C GLY A 321 13.15 2.57 -14.56
N ALA A 322 13.08 3.82 -14.99
CA ALA A 322 14.27 4.67 -15.12
C ALA A 322 14.88 5.12 -13.80
N TYR A 323 14.12 5.11 -12.71
CA TYR A 323 14.57 5.54 -11.38
C TYR A 323 14.00 4.65 -10.29
N ALA A 324 14.78 4.39 -9.25
CA ALA A 324 14.38 3.46 -8.21
C ALA A 324 13.35 4.01 -7.22
N GLY A 325 13.41 5.30 -6.88
CA GLY A 325 12.54 5.86 -5.84
C GLY A 325 12.53 4.98 -4.58
N ARG A 326 11.35 4.58 -4.14
CA ARG A 326 11.15 3.61 -3.04
C ARG A 326 10.79 2.20 -3.54
N SER A 327 10.63 2.01 -4.86
CA SER A 327 10.17 0.74 -5.42
C SER A 327 11.03 -0.47 -5.05
N PRO A 328 12.37 -0.41 -4.97
CA PRO A 328 13.19 -1.57 -4.58
C PRO A 328 12.84 -2.16 -3.22
N PHE A 329 12.29 -1.36 -2.30
CA PHE A 329 11.83 -1.87 -1.01
C PHE A 329 10.65 -2.85 -1.12
N GLN A 330 9.97 -2.92 -2.27
CA GLN A 330 8.97 -3.93 -2.58
C GLN A 330 9.56 -5.35 -2.70
N LEU A 331 10.88 -5.48 -2.86
CA LEU A 331 11.60 -6.76 -2.76
C LEU A 331 11.86 -7.17 -1.31
N GLY A 332 11.86 -6.22 -0.36
CA GLY A 332 12.15 -6.46 1.05
C GLY A 332 10.92 -6.82 1.89
N LYS A 333 9.76 -6.18 1.65
CA LYS A 333 8.55 -6.47 2.44
C LYS A 333 8.17 -7.95 2.45
N PRO A 334 8.22 -8.68 1.32
CA PRO A 334 7.88 -10.11 1.31
C PRO A 334 8.73 -10.99 2.23
N ILE A 335 9.94 -10.57 2.60
CA ILE A 335 10.81 -11.32 3.54
C ILE A 335 10.09 -11.59 4.88
N GLY A 336 9.22 -10.67 5.32
CA GLY A 336 8.42 -10.84 6.53
C GLY A 336 7.33 -11.93 6.46
N ALA A 337 7.05 -12.47 5.27
CA ALA A 337 6.10 -13.56 5.06
C ALA A 337 6.52 -14.44 3.87
N ILE A 338 7.83 -14.62 3.68
CA ILE A 338 8.42 -15.27 2.49
C ILE A 338 8.00 -16.73 2.29
N VAL A 339 7.58 -17.40 3.32
CA VAL A 339 7.08 -18.78 3.27
C VAL A 339 5.55 -18.84 3.13
N GLY A 340 4.84 -17.68 3.10
CA GLY A 340 3.38 -17.66 3.17
C GLY A 340 2.87 -18.37 4.43
N PRO A 341 1.70 -19.03 4.39
CA PRO A 341 1.16 -19.77 5.52
C PRO A 341 1.78 -21.17 5.72
N TYR A 342 2.91 -21.47 5.05
CA TYR A 342 3.44 -22.82 4.93
C TYR A 342 4.65 -23.05 5.85
N ARG A 343 4.86 -24.34 6.23
CA ARG A 343 5.95 -24.80 7.07
C ARG A 343 7.20 -25.11 6.25
N ILE A 344 7.75 -24.13 5.56
CA ILE A 344 9.00 -24.26 4.81
C ILE A 344 10.18 -24.05 5.76
N GLU A 345 11.12 -24.97 5.80
CA GLU A 345 12.22 -25.02 6.78
C GLU A 345 13.40 -24.13 6.41
N ALA A 346 13.65 -23.96 5.10
CA ALA A 346 14.79 -23.20 4.62
C ALA A 346 14.46 -22.42 3.33
N VAL A 347 15.00 -21.22 3.18
CA VAL A 347 14.77 -20.36 2.03
C VAL A 347 16.06 -19.68 1.59
N ALA A 348 16.35 -19.73 0.28
CA ALA A 348 17.30 -18.84 -0.36
C ALA A 348 16.55 -17.82 -1.21
N TYR A 349 16.80 -16.54 -0.98
CA TYR A 349 16.13 -15.45 -1.70
C TYR A 349 17.16 -14.52 -2.35
N HIS A 350 17.03 -14.34 -3.68
CA HIS A 350 17.88 -13.47 -4.48
C HIS A 350 17.03 -12.34 -5.05
N ALA A 351 17.21 -11.13 -4.54
CA ALA A 351 16.47 -9.93 -4.89
C ALA A 351 17.30 -9.04 -5.83
N LEU A 352 16.73 -8.65 -6.96
CA LEU A 352 17.34 -7.82 -7.98
C LEU A 352 16.40 -6.67 -8.35
N ALA A 353 16.89 -5.41 -8.29
CA ALA A 353 16.20 -4.25 -8.87
C ALA A 353 17.02 -3.71 -10.04
N VAL A 354 16.40 -3.64 -11.20
CA VAL A 354 17.04 -3.30 -12.47
C VAL A 354 16.34 -2.11 -13.09
N VAL A 355 17.11 -1.11 -13.55
CA VAL A 355 16.56 0.04 -14.28
C VAL A 355 16.44 -0.27 -15.77
N SER A 356 15.43 0.36 -16.37
CA SER A 356 15.14 0.32 -17.81
C SER A 356 14.55 1.66 -18.25
N HIS A 357 14.42 1.88 -19.56
CA HIS A 357 13.87 3.12 -20.11
C HIS A 357 12.33 3.12 -20.09
N LYS A 358 11.75 2.78 -18.92
CA LYS A 358 10.32 2.85 -18.64
C LYS A 358 10.04 3.88 -17.56
N THR A 359 8.78 4.32 -17.48
CA THR A 359 8.31 5.16 -16.37
C THR A 359 8.68 4.51 -15.03
N PRO A 360 9.16 5.28 -14.05
CA PRO A 360 9.52 4.75 -12.73
C PRO A 360 8.35 4.04 -12.05
N GLU A 361 8.67 2.94 -11.40
CA GLU A 361 7.76 2.19 -10.57
C GLU A 361 7.56 2.87 -9.21
N GLU A 362 6.34 2.86 -8.72
CA GLU A 362 5.98 3.29 -7.37
C GLU A 362 5.32 2.16 -6.57
N ALA A 363 5.10 2.43 -5.29
CA ALA A 363 4.46 1.47 -4.39
C ALA A 363 3.01 1.20 -4.81
N VAL A 364 2.63 -0.06 -4.88
CA VAL A 364 1.25 -0.49 -5.12
C VAL A 364 0.77 -1.32 -3.94
N ARG A 365 -0.54 -1.32 -3.68
CA ARG A 365 -1.22 -2.10 -2.63
C ARG A 365 -0.60 -3.50 -2.53
N GLY A 366 -0.23 -3.94 -1.33
CA GLY A 366 0.53 -5.18 -1.12
C GLY A 366 2.04 -5.01 -1.06
N PHE A 367 2.61 -3.98 -1.67
CA PHE A 367 4.04 -3.61 -1.63
C PHE A 367 4.96 -4.81 -1.90
N GLY A 368 4.77 -5.48 -3.05
CA GLY A 368 5.55 -6.63 -3.49
C GLY A 368 5.07 -7.99 -2.96
N GLN A 369 4.15 -8.02 -1.98
CA GLN A 369 3.64 -9.29 -1.43
C GLN A 369 2.74 -10.03 -2.43
N ALA A 370 1.89 -9.33 -3.21
CA ALA A 370 0.99 -9.97 -4.16
C ALA A 370 1.74 -10.73 -5.28
N PRO A 371 2.74 -10.13 -5.98
CA PRO A 371 3.57 -10.88 -6.94
C PRO A 371 4.30 -12.07 -6.29
N THR A 372 4.85 -11.90 -5.09
CA THR A 372 5.55 -12.96 -4.37
C THR A 372 4.59 -14.10 -4.00
N ASN A 373 3.38 -13.77 -3.55
CA ASN A 373 2.35 -14.76 -3.25
C ASN A 373 1.92 -15.55 -4.49
N TYR A 374 1.80 -14.87 -5.65
CA TYR A 374 1.55 -15.54 -6.93
C TYR A 374 2.63 -16.57 -7.26
N ALA A 375 3.89 -16.23 -7.03
CA ALA A 375 5.00 -17.16 -7.24
C ALA A 375 4.90 -18.36 -6.30
N ILE A 376 4.67 -18.15 -5.01
CA ILE A 376 4.56 -19.23 -4.01
C ILE A 376 3.37 -20.15 -4.32
N GLU A 377 2.18 -19.61 -4.52
CA GLU A 377 0.93 -20.35 -4.73
C GLU A 377 0.97 -21.18 -6.04
N THR A 378 1.60 -20.63 -7.08
CA THR A 378 1.88 -21.38 -8.32
C THR A 378 2.74 -22.62 -8.04
N GLY A 379 3.72 -22.50 -7.15
CA GLY A 379 4.56 -23.65 -6.74
C GLY A 379 3.78 -24.73 -6.03
N ILE A 380 2.87 -24.35 -5.10
CA ILE A 380 2.00 -25.31 -4.42
C ILE A 380 1.15 -26.10 -5.42
N ASP A 381 0.54 -25.41 -6.40
CA ASP A 381 -0.26 -26.06 -7.44
C ASP A 381 0.58 -26.97 -8.34
N ARG A 382 1.84 -26.60 -8.61
CA ARG A 382 2.77 -27.44 -9.40
C ARG A 382 3.22 -28.67 -8.64
N VAL A 383 3.46 -28.59 -7.33
CA VAL A 383 3.75 -29.74 -6.47
C VAL A 383 2.55 -30.71 -6.47
N ALA A 384 1.33 -30.18 -6.35
CA ALA A 384 0.12 -30.99 -6.44
C ALA A 384 0.01 -31.75 -7.79
N ALA A 385 0.23 -31.04 -8.88
CA ALA A 385 0.19 -31.63 -10.23
C ALA A 385 1.31 -32.68 -10.43
N PHE A 386 2.52 -32.42 -9.93
CA PHE A 386 3.65 -33.34 -10.02
C PHE A 386 3.38 -34.69 -9.32
N LEU A 387 2.76 -34.63 -8.14
CA LEU A 387 2.44 -35.82 -7.34
C LEU A 387 1.05 -36.41 -7.66
N GLY A 388 0.27 -35.81 -8.54
CA GLY A 388 -1.09 -36.24 -8.83
C GLY A 388 -2.05 -36.07 -7.66
N LEU A 389 -1.79 -35.11 -6.76
CA LEU A 389 -2.56 -34.84 -5.57
C LEU A 389 -3.54 -33.68 -5.75
N ASP A 390 -4.57 -33.65 -4.91
CA ASP A 390 -5.48 -32.51 -4.81
C ASP A 390 -4.76 -31.27 -4.26
N ARG A 391 -4.99 -30.11 -4.89
CA ARG A 391 -4.33 -28.85 -4.54
C ARG A 391 -4.74 -28.32 -3.16
N ILE A 392 -5.96 -28.62 -2.72
CA ILE A 392 -6.46 -28.28 -1.39
C ILE A 392 -5.72 -29.12 -0.35
N GLU A 393 -5.56 -30.41 -0.64
CA GLU A 393 -4.88 -31.34 0.26
C GLU A 393 -3.40 -31.00 0.41
N VAL A 394 -2.70 -30.61 -0.68
CA VAL A 394 -1.31 -30.14 -0.57
C VAL A 394 -1.18 -28.91 0.33
N ARG A 395 -2.11 -27.95 0.23
CA ARG A 395 -2.13 -26.80 1.15
C ARG A 395 -2.36 -27.23 2.59
N ARG A 396 -3.35 -28.09 2.82
CA ARG A 396 -3.70 -28.65 4.15
C ARG A 396 -2.49 -29.29 4.82
N ARG A 397 -1.71 -30.08 4.09
CA ARG A 397 -0.50 -30.78 4.61
C ARG A 397 0.63 -29.80 4.95
N ASN A 398 0.72 -28.69 4.26
CA ASN A 398 1.81 -27.73 4.42
C ASN A 398 1.48 -26.56 5.37
N PHE A 399 0.22 -26.29 5.68
CA PHE A 399 -0.16 -25.20 6.59
C PHE A 399 0.48 -25.30 7.97
N ILE A 400 0.86 -24.15 8.53
CA ILE A 400 1.18 -23.98 9.94
C ILE A 400 -0.09 -24.31 10.73
N ARG A 401 0.02 -25.14 11.76
CA ARG A 401 -1.11 -25.54 12.60
C ARG A 401 -1.38 -24.53 13.71
N ALA A 402 -2.61 -24.44 14.17
CA ALA A 402 -3.02 -23.48 15.19
C ALA A 402 -2.21 -23.58 16.49
N GLU A 403 -1.86 -24.80 16.91
CA GLU A 403 -1.06 -25.05 18.11
C GLU A 403 0.42 -24.69 17.98
N GLN A 404 0.90 -24.36 16.77
CA GLN A 404 2.30 -23.97 16.53
C GLN A 404 2.55 -22.46 16.68
N PHE A 405 1.49 -21.66 16.85
CA PHE A 405 1.63 -20.22 17.06
C PHE A 405 2.05 -19.87 18.50
N PRO A 406 2.89 -18.84 18.66
CA PRO A 406 3.51 -18.02 17.62
C PRO A 406 4.60 -18.78 16.85
N TYR A 407 4.60 -18.69 15.50
CA TYR A 407 5.45 -19.48 14.62
C TYR A 407 6.60 -18.65 14.05
N LEU A 408 7.84 -19.13 14.24
CA LEU A 408 9.05 -18.48 13.73
C LEU A 408 9.39 -19.00 12.35
N ILE A 409 9.40 -18.11 11.34
CA ILE A 409 9.83 -18.46 9.98
C ILE A 409 11.35 -18.30 9.80
N PRO A 410 11.97 -18.92 8.78
CA PRO A 410 13.42 -18.90 8.58
C PRO A 410 14.05 -17.51 8.53
N SER A 411 13.36 -16.53 7.95
CA SER A 411 13.82 -15.13 7.83
C SER A 411 13.83 -14.35 9.16
N GLY A 412 13.36 -14.94 10.26
CA GLY A 412 13.40 -14.35 11.60
C GLY A 412 12.10 -13.68 12.05
N THR A 413 11.10 -13.57 11.20
CA THR A 413 9.78 -13.05 11.58
C THR A 413 8.98 -14.12 12.32
N ARG A 414 8.29 -13.70 13.37
CA ARG A 414 7.38 -14.53 14.16
C ARG A 414 5.95 -14.19 13.81
N TYR A 415 5.20 -15.13 13.25
CA TYR A 415 3.76 -15.01 13.07
C TYR A 415 3.04 -15.11 14.40
N ASP A 416 2.13 -14.18 14.65
CA ASP A 416 1.53 -13.96 15.97
C ASP A 416 0.46 -14.98 16.34
N SER A 417 -0.49 -15.22 15.45
CA SER A 417 -1.65 -16.10 15.68
C SER A 417 -2.30 -16.50 14.36
N GLY A 418 -3.00 -17.64 14.34
CA GLY A 418 -3.75 -18.10 13.16
C GLY A 418 -4.39 -19.48 13.38
N ASP A 419 -5.45 -19.75 12.59
CA ASP A 419 -6.04 -21.08 12.43
C ASP A 419 -6.37 -21.28 10.95
N TYR A 420 -5.36 -21.64 10.18
CA TYR A 420 -5.45 -21.74 8.71
C TYR A 420 -6.30 -22.93 8.27
N HIS A 421 -6.25 -24.03 9.02
CA HIS A 421 -7.07 -25.21 8.78
C HIS A 421 -8.55 -24.93 9.05
N GLY A 422 -8.88 -24.26 10.15
CA GLY A 422 -10.25 -23.90 10.46
C GLY A 422 -10.88 -22.97 9.44
N LEU A 423 -10.12 -22.01 8.91
CA LEU A 423 -10.61 -21.12 7.84
C LEU A 423 -10.79 -21.88 6.53
N LEU A 424 -9.85 -22.77 6.15
CA LEU A 424 -9.98 -23.62 4.98
C LEU A 424 -11.27 -24.44 5.05
N ASP A 425 -11.54 -25.10 6.19
CA ASP A 425 -12.76 -25.89 6.36
C ASP A 425 -14.04 -25.06 6.28
N LYS A 426 -14.03 -23.82 6.78
CA LYS A 426 -15.17 -22.89 6.64
C LYS A 426 -15.42 -22.51 5.19
N VAL A 427 -14.36 -22.19 4.43
CA VAL A 427 -14.46 -21.84 3.01
C VAL A 427 -14.95 -23.02 2.19
N LEU A 428 -14.47 -24.24 2.44
CA LEU A 428 -14.90 -25.43 1.74
C LEU A 428 -16.39 -25.74 2.00
N ARG A 429 -16.84 -25.63 3.26
CA ARG A 429 -18.28 -25.76 3.58
C ARG A 429 -19.13 -24.67 2.91
N ALA A 430 -18.63 -23.46 2.77
CA ALA A 430 -19.32 -22.41 2.02
C ALA A 430 -19.38 -22.74 0.52
N ALA A 431 -18.27 -23.23 -0.06
CA ALA A 431 -18.22 -23.64 -1.46
C ALA A 431 -19.17 -24.81 -1.79
N GLU A 432 -19.30 -25.78 -0.86
CA GLU A 432 -20.27 -26.88 -0.96
C GLU A 432 -21.71 -26.36 -0.94
N ARG A 433 -22.05 -25.48 0.02
CA ARG A 433 -23.39 -24.86 0.10
C ARG A 433 -23.73 -24.03 -1.13
N ALA A 434 -22.75 -23.37 -1.72
CA ALA A 434 -22.90 -22.59 -2.96
C ALA A 434 -22.83 -23.45 -4.24
N ASP A 435 -22.71 -24.77 -4.11
CA ASP A 435 -22.69 -25.77 -5.20
C ASP A 435 -21.59 -25.51 -6.25
N ILE A 436 -20.46 -24.91 -5.84
CA ILE A 436 -19.40 -24.47 -6.74
C ILE A 436 -18.74 -25.64 -7.49
N PHE A 437 -18.50 -26.76 -6.81
CA PHE A 437 -17.86 -27.93 -7.39
C PHE A 437 -18.76 -28.57 -8.45
N ALA A 438 -20.05 -28.70 -8.18
CA ALA A 438 -21.03 -29.23 -9.15
C ALA A 438 -21.30 -28.22 -10.29
N GLU A 439 -21.25 -26.91 -10.04
CA GLU A 439 -21.33 -25.89 -11.08
C GLU A 439 -20.16 -26.05 -12.09
N ARG A 440 -18.94 -26.27 -11.62
CA ARG A 440 -17.78 -26.57 -12.49
C ARG A 440 -18.07 -27.75 -13.43
N GLU A 441 -18.61 -28.85 -12.90
CA GLU A 441 -18.89 -30.04 -13.71
C GLU A 441 -20.03 -29.80 -14.73
N ARG A 442 -21.04 -29.01 -14.35
CA ARG A 442 -22.11 -28.59 -15.29
C ARG A 442 -21.56 -27.73 -16.43
N LEU A 443 -20.63 -26.82 -16.12
CA LEU A 443 -19.96 -25.99 -17.14
C LEU A 443 -19.12 -26.84 -18.09
N ARG A 444 -18.36 -27.81 -17.57
CA ARG A 444 -17.58 -28.78 -18.37
C ARG A 444 -18.47 -29.63 -19.25
N ALA A 445 -19.59 -30.11 -18.75
CA ALA A 445 -20.57 -30.89 -19.53
C ALA A 445 -21.21 -30.07 -20.67
N ARG A 446 -21.18 -28.73 -20.58
CA ARG A 446 -21.62 -27.81 -21.65
C ARG A 446 -20.51 -27.47 -22.65
N GLY A 447 -19.33 -28.10 -22.55
CA GLY A 447 -18.19 -27.87 -23.44
C GLY A 447 -17.33 -26.65 -23.10
N LEU A 448 -17.55 -26.00 -21.96
CA LEU A 448 -16.68 -24.92 -21.49
C LEU A 448 -15.46 -25.50 -20.76
N LEU A 449 -14.35 -24.80 -20.87
CA LEU A 449 -13.18 -25.07 -20.03
C LEU A 449 -13.43 -24.38 -18.67
N ALA A 450 -13.74 -25.17 -17.64
CA ALA A 450 -14.02 -24.62 -16.32
C ALA A 450 -13.06 -25.14 -15.27
N GLY A 451 -12.60 -24.26 -14.39
CA GLY A 451 -11.64 -24.58 -13.34
C GLY A 451 -11.90 -23.84 -12.03
N ILE A 452 -11.55 -24.51 -10.94
CA ILE A 452 -11.58 -23.90 -9.59
C ILE A 452 -10.13 -23.60 -9.20
N GLY A 453 -9.88 -22.36 -8.79
CA GLY A 453 -8.62 -21.93 -8.24
C GLY A 453 -8.68 -21.74 -6.73
N ILE A 454 -7.56 -21.98 -6.09
CA ILE A 454 -7.39 -21.72 -4.67
C ILE A 454 -6.04 -21.06 -4.43
N ALA A 455 -6.02 -20.02 -3.60
CA ALA A 455 -4.80 -19.38 -3.14
C ALA A 455 -4.92 -18.97 -1.67
N SER A 456 -3.82 -19.12 -0.95
CA SER A 456 -3.70 -18.71 0.44
C SER A 456 -2.69 -17.60 0.55
N CYS A 457 -2.91 -16.61 1.39
CA CYS A 457 -1.90 -15.58 1.62
C CYS A 457 -1.91 -15.03 3.04
N LEU A 458 -0.79 -14.42 3.41
CA LEU A 458 -0.65 -13.65 4.63
C LEU A 458 -0.51 -12.18 4.29
N GLU A 459 -1.20 -11.34 5.06
CA GLU A 459 -1.04 -9.90 5.03
C GLU A 459 -0.22 -9.46 6.25
N PRO A 460 1.09 -9.22 6.07
CA PRO A 460 1.93 -8.65 7.13
C PRO A 460 1.47 -7.24 7.47
N SER A 461 1.22 -6.96 8.74
CA SER A 461 0.65 -5.69 9.18
C SER A 461 1.26 -5.16 10.47
N GLY A 462 1.28 -3.82 10.60
CA GLY A 462 1.84 -3.12 11.75
C GLY A 462 2.81 -2.00 11.38
N GLY A 463 3.47 -1.41 12.35
CA GLY A 463 4.31 -0.22 12.18
C GLY A 463 5.79 -0.50 11.90
N ASN A 464 6.15 -1.71 11.49
CA ASN A 464 7.54 -2.12 11.33
C ASN A 464 8.00 -1.98 9.87
N SER A 465 9.17 -1.37 9.64
CA SER A 465 9.83 -1.21 8.35
C SER A 465 11.26 -1.78 8.34
N ALA A 466 11.53 -2.76 9.18
CA ALA A 466 12.87 -3.35 9.35
C ALA A 466 13.41 -4.06 8.08
N PHE A 467 12.60 -4.18 7.02
CA PHE A 467 13.06 -4.58 5.70
C PHE A 467 13.90 -3.51 4.98
N GLU A 468 13.73 -2.23 5.34
CA GLU A 468 14.49 -1.14 4.70
C GLU A 468 16.01 -1.27 4.93
N PRO A 469 16.50 -1.50 6.15
CA PRO A 469 17.92 -1.76 6.38
C PRO A 469 18.47 -3.04 5.73
N LEU A 470 17.63 -4.04 5.44
CA LEU A 470 18.05 -5.24 4.71
C LEU A 470 18.47 -4.93 3.27
N LEU A 471 17.82 -3.94 2.67
CA LEU A 471 18.06 -3.57 1.27
C LEU A 471 19.00 -2.37 1.13
N ASN A 472 18.96 -1.45 2.08
CA ASN A 472 19.84 -0.27 2.14
C ASN A 472 20.29 -0.04 3.58
N GLU A 473 21.52 -0.42 3.89
CA GLU A 473 22.10 -0.35 5.23
C GLU A 473 22.26 1.09 5.79
N HIS A 474 22.26 2.09 4.90
CA HIS A 474 22.24 3.50 5.29
C HIS A 474 20.87 3.97 5.75
N ASN A 475 19.82 3.27 5.38
CA ASN A 475 18.46 3.52 5.88
C ASN A 475 18.20 2.71 7.15
N ARG A 476 18.40 3.32 8.30
CA ARG A 476 18.26 2.68 9.59
C ARG A 476 16.85 2.76 10.18
N THR A 477 15.85 3.10 9.38
CA THR A 477 14.44 3.14 9.80
C THR A 477 13.94 1.71 10.01
N THR A 478 13.54 1.37 11.22
CA THR A 478 13.05 0.03 11.54
C THR A 478 11.60 0.02 12.06
N THR A 479 11.15 1.15 12.59
CA THR A 479 9.80 1.26 13.18
C THR A 479 9.22 2.62 12.90
N TRP A 480 7.92 2.62 12.67
CA TRP A 480 7.12 3.82 12.50
C TRP A 480 6.07 3.88 13.59
N MET A 481 5.65 5.08 13.94
CA MET A 481 4.69 5.33 15.00
C MET A 481 3.49 6.11 14.48
N GLU A 482 2.37 6.02 15.18
CA GLU A 482 1.20 6.86 14.98
C GLU A 482 0.80 7.50 16.29
N SER A 483 0.14 8.66 16.22
CA SER A 483 -0.24 9.43 17.38
C SER A 483 -1.69 9.88 17.31
N CYS A 484 -2.27 10.12 18.50
CA CYS A 484 -3.60 10.68 18.65
C CYS A 484 -3.62 11.58 19.89
N ARG A 485 -4.36 12.67 19.81
CA ARG A 485 -4.67 13.54 20.96
C ARG A 485 -6.17 13.58 21.16
N VAL A 486 -6.61 13.51 22.42
CA VAL A 486 -8.01 13.69 22.80
C VAL A 486 -8.09 14.88 23.74
N MET A 487 -9.06 15.76 23.51
CA MET A 487 -9.34 16.93 24.33
C MET A 487 -10.83 17.00 24.63
N VAL A 488 -11.16 17.50 25.82
CA VAL A 488 -12.52 17.88 26.21
C VAL A 488 -12.51 19.36 26.50
N ASP A 489 -13.40 20.11 25.86
CA ASP A 489 -13.52 21.55 26.12
C ASP A 489 -14.32 21.86 27.39
N ALA A 490 -14.38 23.14 27.75
CA ALA A 490 -15.08 23.62 28.96
C ALA A 490 -16.61 23.42 28.93
N LEU A 491 -17.18 22.96 27.80
CA LEU A 491 -18.59 22.61 27.65
C LEU A 491 -18.82 21.10 27.60
N GLY A 492 -17.74 20.32 27.70
CA GLY A 492 -17.78 18.87 27.69
C GLY A 492 -17.76 18.20 26.30
N ALA A 493 -17.51 18.96 25.22
CA ALA A 493 -17.39 18.39 23.89
C ALA A 493 -16.03 17.73 23.68
N VAL A 494 -16.03 16.54 23.11
CA VAL A 494 -14.83 15.73 22.88
C VAL A 494 -14.31 15.95 21.47
N THR A 495 -13.05 16.36 21.36
CA THR A 495 -12.33 16.47 20.09
C THR A 495 -11.13 15.54 20.10
N ALA A 496 -11.01 14.74 19.06
CA ALA A 496 -9.82 13.92 18.81
C ALA A 496 -9.06 14.44 17.58
N THR A 497 -7.75 14.51 17.71
CA THR A 497 -6.85 14.91 16.63
C THR A 497 -6.10 13.69 16.14
N MET A 498 -6.22 13.42 14.84
CA MET A 498 -5.40 12.42 14.18
C MET A 498 -4.37 13.12 13.28
N HIS A 499 -3.12 12.67 13.35
CA HIS A 499 -1.98 13.33 12.72
C HIS A 499 -1.57 12.64 11.41
N THR A 500 -2.56 12.23 10.64
CA THR A 500 -2.38 11.50 9.37
C THR A 500 -3.53 11.79 8.42
N THR A 501 -3.36 11.36 7.16
CA THR A 501 -4.39 11.46 6.12
C THR A 501 -5.22 10.18 6.01
N SER A 502 -6.31 10.25 5.26
CA SER A 502 -7.10 9.09 4.82
C SER A 502 -7.39 9.21 3.34
N ALA A 503 -7.39 8.10 2.63
CA ALA A 503 -7.71 8.02 1.21
C ALA A 503 -8.84 7.00 0.97
N GLY A 504 -9.89 7.05 1.81
CA GLY A 504 -11.04 6.17 1.75
C GLY A 504 -11.05 5.01 2.77
N GLN A 505 -10.00 4.88 3.63
CA GLN A 505 -9.92 3.79 4.61
C GLN A 505 -10.69 4.05 5.92
N ALA A 506 -11.45 5.13 6.03
CA ALA A 506 -12.27 5.48 7.19
C ALA A 506 -11.50 5.63 8.52
N HIS A 507 -10.37 6.31 8.50
CA HIS A 507 -9.53 6.49 9.69
C HIS A 507 -10.17 7.39 10.76
N GLU A 508 -10.98 8.37 10.38
CA GLU A 508 -11.74 9.18 11.33
C GLU A 508 -12.76 8.33 12.10
N THR A 509 -13.42 7.40 11.39
CA THR A 509 -14.34 6.43 12.01
C THR A 509 -13.58 5.49 12.94
N LEU A 510 -12.41 5.00 12.55
CA LEU A 510 -11.54 4.17 13.40
C LEU A 510 -11.21 4.87 14.73
N VAL A 511 -10.73 6.12 14.66
CA VAL A 511 -10.35 6.91 15.85
C VAL A 511 -11.55 7.15 16.75
N ALA A 512 -12.70 7.53 16.18
CA ALA A 512 -13.92 7.77 16.95
C ALA A 512 -14.39 6.50 17.67
N VAL A 513 -14.39 5.34 17.00
CA VAL A 513 -14.79 4.05 17.60
C VAL A 513 -13.83 3.63 18.71
N ALA A 514 -12.52 3.77 18.49
CA ALA A 514 -11.51 3.39 19.48
C ALA A 514 -11.60 4.21 20.77
N ILE A 515 -11.82 5.52 20.65
CA ILE A 515 -12.00 6.43 21.80
C ILE A 515 -13.33 6.15 22.48
N ALA A 516 -14.41 5.98 21.71
CA ALA A 516 -15.74 5.69 22.21
C ALA A 516 -15.77 4.42 23.08
N GLU A 517 -15.04 3.38 22.69
CA GLU A 517 -14.94 2.14 23.47
C GLU A 517 -14.34 2.35 24.86
N ILE A 518 -13.36 3.25 24.99
CA ILE A 518 -12.68 3.53 26.26
C ILE A 518 -13.46 4.52 27.13
N LEU A 519 -14.01 5.58 26.52
CA LEU A 519 -14.75 6.61 27.23
C LEU A 519 -16.24 6.28 27.39
N GLU A 520 -16.70 5.18 26.83
CA GLU A 520 -18.10 4.71 26.89
C GLU A 520 -19.10 5.80 26.45
N ILE A 521 -18.72 6.61 25.47
CA ILE A 521 -19.55 7.66 24.87
C ILE A 521 -19.83 7.34 23.41
N PRO A 522 -20.97 7.78 22.83
CA PRO A 522 -21.25 7.53 21.43
C PRO A 522 -20.16 8.10 20.49
N PRO A 523 -19.69 7.32 19.50
CA PRO A 523 -18.65 7.78 18.55
C PRO A 523 -19.06 9.07 17.81
N GLU A 524 -20.33 9.30 17.60
CA GLU A 524 -20.92 10.48 16.95
C GLU A 524 -20.68 11.76 17.70
N ARG A 525 -20.48 11.68 19.02
CA ARG A 525 -20.15 12.82 19.90
C ARG A 525 -18.68 13.23 19.87
N ILE A 526 -17.82 12.45 19.21
CA ILE A 526 -16.40 12.73 19.12
C ILE A 526 -16.11 13.43 17.79
N ARG A 527 -15.70 14.70 17.85
CA ARG A 527 -15.24 15.43 16.67
C ARG A 527 -13.82 14.99 16.30
N ILE A 528 -13.57 14.72 15.03
CA ILE A 528 -12.23 14.40 14.53
C ILE A 528 -11.68 15.60 13.78
N VAL A 529 -10.41 15.94 14.07
CA VAL A 529 -9.67 17.03 13.42
C VAL A 529 -8.37 16.50 12.85
N ARG A 530 -7.99 17.01 11.69
CA ARG A 530 -6.73 16.70 10.99
C ARG A 530 -5.93 18.00 10.87
N PRO A 531 -4.95 18.27 11.74
CA PRO A 531 -4.14 19.47 11.70
C PRO A 531 -3.10 19.40 10.57
N ASP A 532 -2.36 20.50 10.36
CA ASP A 532 -1.17 20.51 9.53
C ASP A 532 0.03 19.82 10.20
N SER A 533 1.11 19.65 9.44
CA SER A 533 2.31 18.95 9.89
C SER A 533 3.10 19.67 10.99
N LEU A 534 2.99 20.98 11.13
CA LEU A 534 3.68 21.74 12.19
C LEU A 534 2.99 21.57 13.57
N ALA A 535 1.66 21.40 13.55
CA ALA A 535 0.87 21.14 14.77
C ALA A 535 0.76 19.62 15.06
N ALA A 536 1.27 18.76 14.18
CA ALA A 536 1.14 17.32 14.29
C ALA A 536 2.12 16.71 15.30
N LEU A 537 1.65 15.75 16.08
CA LEU A 537 2.51 14.83 16.81
C LEU A 537 3.15 13.82 15.84
N PRO A 538 4.23 13.10 16.25
CA PRO A 538 4.88 12.11 15.42
C PRO A 538 3.88 11.10 14.85
N SER A 539 3.82 11.03 13.53
CA SER A 539 2.99 10.11 12.77
C SER A 539 3.66 9.78 11.46
N ASN A 540 3.33 8.65 10.86
CA ASN A 540 3.97 8.28 9.61
C ASN A 540 3.00 8.30 8.43
N SER A 541 2.24 7.27 8.20
CA SER A 541 1.30 7.25 7.09
C SER A 541 0.44 5.99 7.05
N PRO A 542 -0.69 6.03 6.35
CA PRO A 542 -1.58 4.87 6.17
C PRO A 542 -1.02 3.89 5.12
N VAL A 543 0.10 3.24 5.41
CA VAL A 543 0.72 2.20 4.57
C VAL A 543 0.91 0.90 5.33
N GLY A 544 1.05 -0.24 4.62
CA GLY A 544 1.38 -1.54 5.22
C GLY A 544 0.32 -2.03 6.20
N SER A 545 -0.93 -1.77 5.92
CA SER A 545 -2.11 -2.26 6.66
C SER A 545 -2.06 -2.02 8.17
N ARG A 546 -1.47 -0.90 8.61
CA ARG A 546 -1.12 -0.67 10.01
C ARG A 546 -2.09 0.19 10.80
N MET A 547 -3.00 0.95 10.15
CA MET A 547 -3.74 2.00 10.86
C MET A 547 -4.68 1.46 11.93
N ALA A 548 -5.35 0.33 11.69
CA ALA A 548 -6.16 -0.33 12.72
C ALA A 548 -5.35 -0.67 13.97
N ILE A 549 -4.05 -1.02 13.80
CA ILE A 549 -3.13 -1.37 14.87
C ILE A 549 -2.55 -0.10 15.51
N MET A 550 -1.90 0.74 14.70
CA MET A 550 -1.07 1.85 15.19
C MET A 550 -1.90 3.07 15.59
N LEU A 551 -2.77 3.56 14.70
CA LEU A 551 -3.64 4.70 14.99
C LEU A 551 -4.73 4.31 16.00
N GLY A 552 -5.30 3.10 15.86
CA GLY A 552 -6.23 2.54 16.85
C GLY A 552 -5.58 2.42 18.23
N GLY A 553 -4.35 1.95 18.32
CA GLY A 553 -3.57 1.89 19.56
C GLY A 553 -3.29 3.26 20.17
N ALA A 554 -2.93 4.26 19.34
CA ALA A 554 -2.73 5.64 19.77
C ALA A 554 -4.02 6.27 20.31
N ALA A 555 -5.15 6.07 19.63
CA ALA A 555 -6.46 6.54 20.04
C ALA A 555 -6.88 5.95 21.40
N VAL A 556 -6.70 4.64 21.58
CA VAL A 556 -6.93 3.95 22.87
C VAL A 556 -5.99 4.48 23.94
N GLY A 557 -4.71 4.67 23.64
CA GLY A 557 -3.73 5.20 24.58
C GLY A 557 -4.10 6.60 25.10
N ALA A 558 -4.46 7.51 24.19
CA ALA A 558 -4.90 8.85 24.55
C ALA A 558 -6.21 8.84 25.36
N ALA A 559 -7.18 8.01 24.96
CA ALA A 559 -8.45 7.88 25.68
C ALA A 559 -8.28 7.28 27.08
N ARG A 560 -7.38 6.29 27.26
CA ARG A 560 -7.05 5.73 28.57
C ARG A 560 -6.42 6.78 29.49
N GLN A 561 -5.43 7.52 29.02
CA GLN A 561 -4.83 8.61 29.79
C GLN A 561 -5.84 9.67 30.21
N LEU A 562 -6.77 10.04 29.32
CA LEU A 562 -7.85 10.96 29.65
C LEU A 562 -8.79 10.38 30.73
N LYS A 563 -9.18 9.09 30.59
CA LYS A 563 -10.00 8.38 31.57
C LYS A 563 -9.30 8.31 32.96
N ASP A 564 -8.00 8.00 32.94
CA ASP A 564 -7.21 7.97 34.18
C ASP A 564 -7.15 9.37 34.86
N LYS A 565 -7.03 10.44 34.08
CA LYS A 565 -7.09 11.83 34.57
C LYS A 565 -8.45 12.15 35.20
N LEU A 566 -9.55 11.76 34.58
CA LEU A 566 -10.90 11.91 35.11
C LEU A 566 -11.08 11.13 36.42
N LEU A 567 -10.58 9.89 36.49
CA LEU A 567 -10.61 9.08 37.70
C LEU A 567 -9.79 9.70 38.84
N ALA A 568 -8.62 10.27 38.53
CA ALA A 568 -7.79 10.94 39.55
C ALA A 568 -8.44 12.20 40.09
N ILE A 569 -9.10 13.00 39.23
CA ILE A 569 -9.90 14.17 39.68
C ILE A 569 -11.02 13.72 40.62
N ALA A 570 -11.77 12.68 40.23
CA ALA A 570 -12.87 12.17 41.05
C ALA A 570 -12.37 11.56 42.38
N ALA A 571 -11.23 10.87 42.38
CA ALA A 571 -10.62 10.31 43.57
C ALA A 571 -10.24 11.39 44.57
N HIS A 572 -9.68 12.50 44.09
CA HIS A 572 -9.32 13.65 44.94
C HIS A 572 -10.57 14.36 45.49
N ASP A 573 -11.52 14.70 44.63
CA ASP A 573 -12.71 15.46 44.99
C ASP A 573 -13.65 14.68 45.91
N LEU A 574 -13.81 13.39 45.65
CA LEU A 574 -14.64 12.50 46.51
C LEU A 574 -13.90 11.98 47.74
N ALA A 575 -12.60 12.21 47.84
CA ALA A 575 -11.72 11.65 48.86
C ALA A 575 -11.82 10.11 48.96
N VAL A 576 -11.81 9.43 47.81
CA VAL A 576 -11.93 7.97 47.68
C VAL A 576 -10.75 7.44 46.87
N PRO A 577 -10.10 6.32 47.25
CA PRO A 577 -9.05 5.72 46.43
C PRO A 577 -9.53 5.45 44.97
N MET A 578 -8.69 5.75 44.00
CA MET A 578 -9.04 5.61 42.60
C MET A 578 -9.44 4.14 42.25
N ALA A 579 -8.88 3.16 42.94
CA ALA A 579 -9.19 1.72 42.73
C ALA A 579 -10.63 1.35 43.13
N ASP A 580 -11.25 2.14 44.00
CA ASP A 580 -12.63 1.91 44.51
C ASP A 580 -13.68 2.60 43.65
N LEU A 581 -13.25 3.47 42.71
CA LEU A 581 -14.15 4.21 41.83
C LEU A 581 -14.60 3.36 40.65
N ARG A 582 -15.83 3.56 40.21
CA ARG A 582 -16.42 2.93 39.03
C ARG A 582 -16.73 3.97 37.97
N TYR A 583 -16.12 3.83 36.80
CA TYR A 583 -16.42 4.63 35.62
C TYR A 583 -17.47 3.93 34.77
N ARG A 584 -18.54 4.61 34.43
CA ARG A 584 -19.56 4.15 33.52
C ARG A 584 -20.18 5.33 32.76
N GLU A 585 -20.10 5.28 31.43
CA GLU A 585 -20.77 6.26 30.53
C GLU A 585 -20.47 7.73 30.86
N GLY A 586 -19.23 8.03 31.23
CA GLY A 586 -18.81 9.37 31.60
C GLY A 586 -19.12 9.76 33.06
N THR A 587 -19.79 8.90 33.84
CA THR A 587 -20.04 9.10 35.28
C THR A 587 -19.05 8.29 36.09
N ILE A 588 -18.51 8.90 37.15
CA ILE A 588 -17.64 8.24 38.12
C ILE A 588 -18.35 8.19 39.47
N SER A 589 -18.53 6.99 40.01
CA SER A 589 -19.23 6.74 41.27
C SER A 589 -18.34 6.10 42.32
N ALA A 590 -18.50 6.54 43.58
CA ALA A 590 -17.87 5.97 44.76
C ALA A 590 -18.75 4.87 45.37
N PRO A 591 -18.19 3.99 46.24
CA PRO A 591 -18.93 2.91 46.89
C PRO A 591 -20.06 3.39 47.79
N ASP A 592 -19.95 4.62 48.34
CA ASP A 592 -20.94 5.26 49.23
C ASP A 592 -22.12 5.90 48.47
N GLY A 593 -22.14 5.79 47.14
CA GLY A 593 -23.20 6.31 46.26
C GLY A 593 -22.98 7.75 45.79
N ARG A 594 -21.94 8.46 46.24
CA ARG A 594 -21.55 9.76 45.64
C ARG A 594 -21.07 9.54 44.24
N ALA A 595 -21.36 10.49 43.36
CA ALA A 595 -20.98 10.41 41.94
C ALA A 595 -20.69 11.79 41.37
N LEU A 596 -19.79 11.80 40.36
CA LEU A 596 -19.52 12.96 39.50
C LEU A 596 -19.91 12.62 38.08
N ALA A 597 -20.84 13.38 37.51
CA ALA A 597 -21.21 13.25 36.12
C ALA A 597 -20.15 13.89 35.22
N TRP A 598 -20.23 13.66 33.93
CA TRP A 598 -19.30 14.19 32.92
C TRP A 598 -19.07 15.70 33.05
N LEU A 599 -20.16 16.47 33.16
CA LEU A 599 -20.09 17.94 33.28
C LEU A 599 -19.52 18.42 34.61
N ASP A 600 -19.70 17.69 35.71
CA ASP A 600 -19.07 18.01 37.01
C ASP A 600 -17.54 17.89 36.88
N LEU A 601 -17.06 16.77 36.29
CA LEU A 601 -15.63 16.55 36.05
C LEU A 601 -15.03 17.62 35.12
N VAL A 602 -15.76 18.01 34.07
CA VAL A 602 -15.37 19.08 33.16
C VAL A 602 -15.28 20.41 33.86
N THR A 603 -16.27 20.73 34.73
CA THR A 603 -16.30 21.97 35.52
C THR A 603 -15.11 22.04 36.47
N ILE A 604 -14.83 20.97 37.20
CA ILE A 604 -13.66 20.88 38.09
C ILE A 604 -12.39 21.14 37.27
N ALA A 605 -12.18 20.43 36.16
CA ALA A 605 -10.95 20.49 35.39
C ALA A 605 -10.70 21.82 34.67
N HIS A 606 -11.76 22.62 34.40
CA HIS A 606 -11.64 23.85 33.61
C HIS A 606 -11.93 25.14 34.40
N ARG A 607 -12.60 25.05 35.55
CA ARG A 607 -13.10 26.23 36.29
C ARG A 607 -12.89 26.19 37.80
N GLU A 608 -12.83 24.99 38.41
CA GLU A 608 -12.75 24.81 39.85
C GLU A 608 -11.45 24.10 40.24
N PHE A 609 -10.32 24.68 39.87
CA PHE A 609 -8.97 24.07 40.02
C PHE A 609 -8.63 23.74 41.49
N PHE A 610 -9.25 24.40 42.47
CA PHE A 610 -9.09 24.08 43.88
C PHE A 610 -9.63 22.69 44.26
N ARG A 611 -10.43 22.06 43.39
CA ARG A 611 -10.95 20.69 43.56
C ARG A 611 -10.10 19.65 42.79
N MET A 612 -9.07 20.08 42.11
CA MET A 612 -8.16 19.19 41.41
C MET A 612 -7.00 18.73 42.29
N PRO A 613 -6.39 17.55 42.01
CA PRO A 613 -5.11 17.20 42.63
C PRO A 613 -4.08 18.32 42.40
N PRO A 614 -3.33 18.75 43.42
CA PRO A 614 -2.41 19.90 43.35
C PRO A 614 -1.35 19.78 42.26
N GLU A 615 -0.89 18.56 41.94
CA GLU A 615 0.15 18.28 40.95
C GLU A 615 -0.41 18.10 39.50
N MET A 616 -1.73 18.26 39.37
CA MET A 616 -2.36 17.99 38.07
C MET A 616 -2.57 19.28 37.25
N GLU A 617 -2.13 19.28 35.99
CA GLU A 617 -2.40 20.41 35.10
C GLU A 617 -3.90 20.59 34.84
N PRO A 618 -4.42 21.83 34.85
CA PRO A 618 -5.79 22.15 34.48
C PRO A 618 -6.14 21.70 33.04
N GLY A 619 -7.46 21.58 32.80
CA GLY A 619 -8.01 21.14 31.51
C GLY A 619 -7.96 19.63 31.32
N LEU A 620 -8.69 19.16 30.30
CA LEU A 620 -8.83 17.76 29.97
C LEU A 620 -8.22 17.49 28.58
N ALA A 621 -6.96 17.13 28.54
CA ALA A 621 -6.27 16.72 27.33
C ALA A 621 -5.31 15.56 27.62
N ALA A 622 -5.19 14.66 26.66
CA ALA A 622 -4.22 13.58 26.68
C ALA A 622 -3.73 13.27 25.28
N SER A 623 -2.47 12.89 25.15
CA SER A 623 -1.84 12.51 23.87
C SER A 623 -1.11 11.18 24.03
N ALA A 624 -1.19 10.33 23.03
CA ALA A 624 -0.43 9.08 22.98
C ALA A 624 0.24 8.90 21.64
N VAL A 625 1.45 8.38 21.69
CA VAL A 625 2.18 7.83 20.54
C VAL A 625 2.22 6.33 20.75
N TYR A 626 1.78 5.58 19.75
CA TYR A 626 1.71 4.13 19.85
C TYR A 626 2.83 3.49 19.06
N GLN A 627 3.46 2.51 19.67
CA GLN A 627 4.43 1.61 19.08
C GLN A 627 4.04 0.19 19.45
N VAL A 628 4.13 -0.72 18.50
CA VAL A 628 3.85 -2.14 18.78
C VAL A 628 4.89 -2.75 19.74
N PRO A 629 4.50 -3.74 20.55
CA PRO A 629 5.40 -4.32 21.56
C PRO A 629 6.60 -5.08 20.97
N THR A 630 6.51 -5.49 19.69
CA THR A 630 7.52 -6.33 19.03
C THR A 630 7.98 -5.71 17.72
N GLY A 631 9.22 -5.99 17.35
CA GLY A 631 9.86 -5.46 16.15
C GLY A 631 10.65 -4.18 16.43
N GLY A 632 11.11 -3.53 15.37
CA GLY A 632 11.90 -2.31 15.43
C GLY A 632 13.39 -2.47 15.66
N ALA A 633 13.87 -3.69 15.86
CA ALA A 633 15.31 -3.99 15.90
C ALA A 633 15.90 -3.94 14.48
N LEU A 634 17.18 -3.59 14.40
CA LEU A 634 17.94 -3.74 13.16
C LEU A 634 18.10 -5.23 12.82
N PRO A 635 18.20 -5.58 11.51
CA PRO A 635 18.49 -6.94 11.10
C PRO A 635 19.82 -7.45 11.66
N VAL A 636 19.86 -8.74 12.01
CA VAL A 636 21.07 -9.44 12.43
C VAL A 636 21.22 -10.67 11.55
N ASP A 637 22.37 -10.83 10.88
CA ASP A 637 22.65 -11.95 9.97
C ASP A 637 21.54 -12.15 8.91
N GLY A 638 21.01 -11.05 8.37
CA GLY A 638 19.93 -11.06 7.40
C GLY A 638 18.57 -11.51 7.95
N ARG A 639 18.43 -11.72 9.26
CA ARG A 639 17.17 -12.05 9.94
C ARG A 639 16.63 -10.86 10.69
N VAL A 640 15.31 -10.74 10.69
CA VAL A 640 14.64 -9.64 11.37
C VAL A 640 13.22 -10.02 11.79
N GLN A 641 12.79 -9.54 12.97
CA GLN A 641 11.39 -9.53 13.34
C GLN A 641 10.72 -8.39 12.60
N MET A 642 10.09 -8.69 11.49
CA MET A 642 9.31 -7.72 10.74
C MET A 642 7.89 -7.57 11.32
N TYR A 643 6.94 -7.38 10.88
CA TYR A 643 5.56 -7.16 11.25
C TYR A 643 5.10 -7.91 12.51
N PRO A 644 4.37 -7.24 13.42
CA PRO A 644 3.84 -7.87 14.63
C PRO A 644 2.66 -8.80 14.35
N CYS A 645 1.87 -8.53 13.31
CA CYS A 645 0.62 -9.25 13.04
C CYS A 645 0.53 -9.70 11.59
N HIS A 646 -0.18 -10.82 11.39
CA HIS A 646 -0.40 -11.42 10.08
C HIS A 646 -1.87 -11.83 9.95
N SER A 647 -2.61 -11.12 9.07
CA SER A 647 -3.95 -11.55 8.66
C SER A 647 -3.83 -12.70 7.68
N PHE A 648 -4.82 -13.59 7.64
CA PHE A 648 -4.84 -14.73 6.75
C PHE A 648 -6.03 -14.67 5.80
N GLU A 649 -5.78 -14.96 4.55
CA GLU A 649 -6.78 -15.03 3.49
C GLU A 649 -6.70 -16.35 2.74
N LEU A 650 -7.86 -16.84 2.33
CA LEU A 650 -8.01 -18.02 1.47
C LEU A 650 -9.03 -17.69 0.38
N HIS A 651 -8.57 -17.58 -0.85
CA HIS A 651 -9.41 -17.32 -2.01
C HIS A 651 -9.80 -18.62 -2.70
N LEU A 652 -11.07 -18.74 -3.09
CA LEU A 652 -11.59 -19.84 -3.90
C LEU A 652 -12.43 -19.26 -5.04
N VAL A 653 -12.04 -19.55 -6.28
CA VAL A 653 -12.59 -18.92 -7.48
C VAL A 653 -13.01 -19.98 -8.48
N LEU A 654 -14.21 -19.87 -9.04
CA LEU A 654 -14.64 -20.64 -10.21
C LEU A 654 -14.56 -19.76 -11.46
N VAL A 655 -13.81 -20.22 -12.45
CA VAL A 655 -13.66 -19.59 -13.76
C VAL A 655 -14.23 -20.48 -14.85
N ALA A 656 -14.91 -19.88 -15.82
CA ALA A 656 -15.25 -20.51 -17.09
C ALA A 656 -14.48 -19.81 -18.23
N LEU A 657 -13.89 -20.58 -19.13
CA LEU A 657 -13.22 -20.08 -20.33
C LEU A 657 -14.06 -20.43 -21.57
N ASP A 658 -14.29 -19.42 -22.40
CA ASP A 658 -14.78 -19.67 -23.76
C ASP A 658 -13.63 -20.30 -24.57
N PRO A 659 -13.79 -21.52 -25.09
CA PRO A 659 -12.72 -22.21 -25.80
C PRO A 659 -12.40 -21.63 -27.19
N VAL A 660 -13.17 -20.66 -27.68
CA VAL A 660 -12.98 -19.94 -28.94
C VAL A 660 -12.36 -18.58 -28.70
N LEU A 661 -12.96 -17.81 -27.79
CA LEU A 661 -12.53 -16.44 -27.52
C LEU A 661 -11.34 -16.36 -26.53
N GLY A 662 -11.07 -17.44 -25.80
CA GLY A 662 -10.06 -17.42 -24.74
C GLY A 662 -10.39 -16.47 -23.56
N ARG A 663 -11.63 -16.00 -23.44
CA ARG A 663 -12.04 -15.02 -22.43
C ARG A 663 -12.40 -15.72 -21.12
N PRO A 664 -11.69 -15.40 -20.01
CA PRO A 664 -12.06 -15.87 -18.67
C PRO A 664 -13.30 -15.13 -18.15
N GLU A 665 -14.25 -15.87 -17.62
CA GLU A 665 -15.42 -15.35 -16.88
C GLU A 665 -15.33 -15.83 -15.44
N LEU A 666 -15.32 -14.90 -14.48
CA LEU A 666 -15.37 -15.21 -13.06
C LEU A 666 -16.81 -15.53 -12.67
N ARG A 667 -17.11 -16.81 -12.40
CA ARG A 667 -18.46 -17.29 -12.11
C ARG A 667 -18.82 -17.19 -10.63
N ARG A 668 -17.89 -17.53 -9.75
CA ARG A 668 -18.03 -17.52 -8.30
C ARG A 668 -16.73 -17.05 -7.66
N TYR A 669 -16.88 -16.31 -6.58
CA TYR A 669 -15.72 -15.87 -5.80
C TYR A 669 -16.05 -15.95 -4.30
N LEU A 670 -15.30 -16.77 -3.58
CA LEU A 670 -15.33 -16.86 -2.13
C LEU A 670 -13.99 -16.42 -1.57
N ILE A 671 -14.02 -15.70 -0.46
CA ILE A 671 -12.82 -15.39 0.33
C ILE A 671 -13.05 -15.73 1.79
N GLY A 672 -12.22 -16.59 2.34
CA GLY A 672 -12.01 -16.71 3.78
C GLY A 672 -11.11 -15.59 4.27
N HIS A 673 -11.50 -14.90 5.33
CA HIS A 673 -10.77 -13.73 5.82
C HIS A 673 -10.67 -13.71 7.34
N ASP A 674 -9.44 -13.65 7.86
CA ASP A 674 -9.14 -13.55 9.28
C ASP A 674 -8.20 -12.37 9.55
N CYS A 675 -8.76 -11.23 9.92
CA CYS A 675 -8.02 -10.04 10.36
C CYS A 675 -8.08 -9.84 11.89
N GLY A 676 -8.24 -10.93 12.65
CA GLY A 676 -8.46 -10.85 14.09
C GLY A 676 -9.81 -10.20 14.43
N GLN A 677 -9.85 -9.42 15.50
CA GLN A 677 -11.05 -8.68 15.87
C GLN A 677 -11.39 -7.60 14.85
N VAL A 678 -12.52 -7.75 14.19
CA VAL A 678 -13.04 -6.73 13.26
C VAL A 678 -13.50 -5.50 14.06
N ILE A 679 -12.98 -4.32 13.72
CA ILE A 679 -13.38 -3.06 14.38
C ILE A 679 -14.63 -2.48 13.72
N SER A 680 -14.65 -2.36 12.40
CA SER A 680 -15.75 -1.82 11.61
C SER A 680 -16.09 -2.78 10.47
N PRO A 681 -17.14 -3.60 10.60
CA PRO A 681 -17.47 -4.63 9.61
C PRO A 681 -17.64 -4.12 8.18
N ASP A 682 -18.32 -2.98 8.00
CA ASP A 682 -18.60 -2.45 6.67
C ASP A 682 -17.32 -1.90 6.01
N VAL A 683 -16.39 -1.32 6.80
CA VAL A 683 -15.08 -0.86 6.30
C VAL A 683 -14.23 -2.05 5.87
N VAL A 684 -14.12 -3.10 6.71
CA VAL A 684 -13.37 -4.32 6.38
C VAL A 684 -13.94 -4.97 5.12
N ARG A 685 -15.28 -5.09 5.02
CA ARG A 685 -15.94 -5.60 3.81
C ARG A 685 -15.57 -4.77 2.58
N GLY A 686 -15.68 -3.45 2.65
CA GLY A 686 -15.35 -2.55 1.53
C GLY A 686 -13.88 -2.65 1.11
N MET A 687 -12.97 -2.73 2.09
CA MET A 687 -11.52 -2.91 1.83
C MET A 687 -11.24 -4.23 1.12
N THR A 688 -11.84 -5.34 1.58
CA THR A 688 -11.67 -6.66 0.99
C THR A 688 -12.22 -6.72 -0.45
N LEU A 689 -13.45 -6.22 -0.68
CA LEU A 689 -14.06 -6.18 -2.02
C LEU A 689 -13.24 -5.33 -2.99
N GLY A 690 -12.81 -4.14 -2.56
CA GLY A 690 -11.95 -3.27 -3.36
C GLY A 690 -10.56 -3.87 -3.61
N GLY A 691 -10.04 -4.69 -2.68
CA GLY A 691 -8.82 -5.45 -2.89
C GLY A 691 -8.96 -6.52 -3.96
N ILE A 692 -10.05 -7.28 -3.92
CA ILE A 692 -10.34 -8.31 -4.93
C ILE A 692 -10.54 -7.68 -6.31
N ALA A 693 -11.24 -6.54 -6.40
CA ALA A 693 -11.41 -5.83 -7.67
C ALA A 693 -10.05 -5.44 -8.28
N HIS A 694 -9.13 -4.86 -7.50
CA HIS A 694 -7.75 -4.60 -7.96
C HIS A 694 -7.01 -5.89 -8.36
N GLY A 695 -7.21 -6.99 -7.62
CA GLY A 695 -6.58 -8.27 -7.96
C GLY A 695 -7.13 -8.89 -9.24
N ILE A 696 -8.41 -8.70 -9.54
CA ILE A 696 -9.03 -9.06 -10.83
C ILE A 696 -8.39 -8.24 -11.95
N GLY A 697 -8.21 -6.93 -11.74
CA GLY A 697 -7.53 -6.05 -12.68
C GLY A 697 -6.12 -6.55 -13.00
N ALA A 698 -5.30 -6.77 -11.98
CA ALA A 698 -3.93 -7.27 -12.14
C ALA A 698 -3.86 -8.67 -12.78
N ALA A 699 -4.89 -9.51 -12.58
CA ALA A 699 -4.92 -10.86 -13.15
C ALA A 699 -5.33 -10.90 -14.63
N LEU A 700 -6.27 -10.01 -15.05
CA LEU A 700 -6.99 -10.18 -16.30
C LEU A 700 -6.95 -8.97 -17.26
N LEU A 701 -6.72 -7.73 -16.75
CA LEU A 701 -7.04 -6.52 -17.47
C LEU A 701 -5.90 -5.50 -17.53
N GLU A 702 -5.28 -5.21 -16.39
CA GLU A 702 -4.42 -4.06 -16.19
C GLU A 702 -2.97 -4.35 -16.59
N GLU A 703 -2.44 -3.62 -17.57
CA GLU A 703 -1.04 -3.67 -17.93
C GLU A 703 -0.56 -2.37 -18.57
N PHE A 704 0.50 -1.79 -18.05
CA PHE A 704 1.28 -0.76 -18.75
C PHE A 704 2.19 -1.44 -19.75
N SER A 705 1.81 -1.40 -21.01
CA SER A 705 2.57 -1.97 -22.11
C SER A 705 3.34 -0.91 -22.90
N TYR A 706 4.40 -1.33 -23.56
CA TYR A 706 5.30 -0.47 -24.32
C TYR A 706 5.57 -1.10 -25.67
N ASP A 707 5.65 -0.29 -26.71
CA ASP A 707 6.11 -0.71 -28.03
C ASP A 707 7.62 -0.99 -27.98
N PRO A 708 8.08 -2.21 -28.25
CA PRO A 708 9.49 -2.56 -28.14
C PRO A 708 10.38 -1.88 -29.19
N ALA A 709 9.83 -1.41 -30.31
CA ALA A 709 10.58 -0.76 -31.38
C ALA A 709 10.79 0.72 -31.12
N THR A 710 9.81 1.40 -30.52
CA THR A 710 9.81 2.84 -30.33
C THR A 710 9.97 3.28 -28.87
N GLY A 711 9.77 2.37 -27.90
CA GLY A 711 9.76 2.68 -26.48
C GLY A 711 8.51 3.45 -26.02
N GLN A 712 7.55 3.70 -26.88
CA GLN A 712 6.33 4.42 -26.55
C GLN A 712 5.42 3.59 -25.64
N PRO A 713 4.85 4.17 -24.55
CA PRO A 713 3.81 3.51 -23.79
C PRO A 713 2.55 3.37 -24.66
N THR A 714 1.93 2.20 -24.66
CA THR A 714 0.73 1.90 -25.44
C THR A 714 -0.54 1.86 -24.61
N ALA A 715 -0.42 2.05 -23.29
CA ALA A 715 -1.52 2.11 -22.35
C ALA A 715 -1.37 3.37 -21.48
N VAL A 716 -1.97 4.47 -21.93
CA VAL A 716 -1.81 5.81 -21.33
C VAL A 716 -3.14 6.45 -20.88
N SER A 717 -4.25 5.78 -21.13
CA SER A 717 -5.59 6.21 -20.74
C SER A 717 -6.46 5.02 -20.36
N PHE A 718 -7.66 5.27 -19.80
CA PHE A 718 -8.63 4.20 -19.50
C PHE A 718 -9.23 3.53 -20.75
N MET A 719 -8.90 3.97 -21.95
CA MET A 719 -9.25 3.25 -23.17
C MET A 719 -8.34 2.05 -23.42
N ASP A 720 -7.09 2.12 -22.98
CA ASP A 720 -6.05 1.12 -23.26
C ASP A 720 -5.66 0.37 -21.98
N TYR A 721 -5.64 1.07 -20.84
CA TYR A 721 -5.45 0.50 -19.52
C TYR A 721 -6.81 0.20 -18.90
N LEU A 722 -7.24 -1.06 -19.03
CA LEU A 722 -8.58 -1.47 -18.64
C LEU A 722 -8.69 -1.69 -17.12
N LEU A 723 -9.59 -0.96 -16.47
CA LEU A 723 -9.94 -1.20 -15.07
C LEU A 723 -11.13 -2.16 -14.98
N PRO A 724 -11.22 -3.02 -13.93
CA PRO A 724 -12.40 -3.82 -13.69
C PRO A 724 -13.62 -2.92 -13.44
N SER A 725 -14.68 -3.18 -14.17
CA SER A 725 -16.00 -2.58 -13.93
C SER A 725 -16.88 -3.50 -13.07
N ALA A 726 -18.09 -3.08 -12.79
CA ALA A 726 -19.06 -3.91 -12.10
C ALA A 726 -19.46 -5.18 -12.88
N CYS A 727 -19.15 -5.23 -14.19
CA CYS A 727 -19.42 -6.41 -15.03
C CYS A 727 -18.37 -7.50 -14.87
N GLU A 728 -17.12 -7.14 -14.61
CA GLU A 728 -16.00 -8.09 -14.45
C GLU A 728 -15.89 -8.61 -13.02
N VAL A 729 -16.39 -7.85 -12.03
CA VAL A 729 -16.36 -8.25 -10.62
C VAL A 729 -17.60 -9.09 -10.29
N PRO A 730 -17.45 -10.40 -9.99
CA PRO A 730 -18.58 -11.24 -9.62
C PRO A 730 -19.12 -10.89 -8.22
N GLU A 731 -20.24 -11.50 -7.84
CA GLU A 731 -20.65 -11.50 -6.44
C GLU A 731 -19.58 -12.21 -5.58
N ILE A 732 -19.14 -11.54 -4.51
CA ILE A 732 -18.09 -12.02 -3.63
C ILE A 732 -18.69 -12.39 -2.28
N GLU A 733 -18.58 -13.65 -1.89
CA GLU A 733 -18.91 -14.12 -0.56
C GLU A 733 -17.69 -14.05 0.35
N ILE A 734 -17.83 -13.38 1.51
CA ILE A 734 -16.76 -13.26 2.52
C ILE A 734 -17.10 -14.15 3.71
N VAL A 735 -16.25 -15.13 3.98
CA VAL A 735 -16.34 -16.06 5.11
C VAL A 735 -15.40 -15.60 6.20
N HIS A 736 -15.92 -14.97 7.25
CA HIS A 736 -15.09 -14.47 8.34
C HIS A 736 -14.69 -15.52 9.37
N GLN A 737 -13.46 -15.41 9.83
CA GLN A 737 -12.93 -16.04 11.03
C GLN A 737 -12.29 -14.98 11.91
N THR A 738 -12.23 -15.23 13.21
CA THR A 738 -11.59 -14.33 14.17
C THR A 738 -10.56 -15.09 14.99
N THR A 739 -9.28 -14.85 14.67
CA THR A 739 -8.15 -15.30 15.49
C THR A 739 -7.42 -14.05 16.00
N PRO A 740 -7.73 -13.59 17.24
CA PRO A 740 -7.20 -12.33 17.75
C PRO A 740 -5.69 -12.33 17.88
N SER A 741 -5.06 -11.22 17.54
CA SER A 741 -3.64 -11.00 17.85
C SER A 741 -3.44 -10.75 19.34
N PRO A 742 -2.49 -11.39 20.01
CA PRO A 742 -2.14 -11.08 21.38
C PRO A 742 -1.36 -9.77 21.55
N LEU A 743 -0.98 -9.11 20.46
CA LEU A 743 -0.08 -7.96 20.44
C LEU A 743 -0.80 -6.62 20.22
N THR A 744 -2.12 -6.65 19.97
CA THR A 744 -2.88 -5.44 19.64
C THR A 744 -4.01 -5.17 20.62
N VAL A 745 -4.44 -3.92 20.73
CA VAL A 745 -5.31 -3.44 21.82
C VAL A 745 -6.70 -4.09 21.86
N PHE A 746 -7.25 -4.48 20.71
CA PHE A 746 -8.53 -5.18 20.60
C PHE A 746 -8.38 -6.62 20.04
N GLY A 747 -7.16 -7.05 19.74
CA GLY A 747 -6.92 -8.30 19.02
C GLY A 747 -7.05 -8.17 17.51
N GLN A 748 -7.15 -6.95 16.98
CA GLN A 748 -7.25 -6.65 15.55
C GLN A 748 -5.90 -6.88 14.84
N LYS A 749 -5.97 -7.23 13.55
CA LYS A 749 -4.85 -7.26 12.61
C LYS A 749 -5.14 -6.28 11.47
N GLY A 750 -4.18 -6.10 10.56
CA GLY A 750 -4.38 -5.26 9.39
C GLY A 750 -5.33 -5.88 8.38
N SER A 751 -5.97 -5.05 7.57
CA SER A 751 -6.89 -5.46 6.49
C SER A 751 -6.89 -4.45 5.34
N GLY A 752 -5.83 -3.65 5.22
CA GLY A 752 -5.73 -2.60 4.20
C GLY A 752 -5.40 -3.14 2.80
N GLU A 753 -4.67 -4.24 2.75
CA GLU A 753 -4.24 -4.91 1.53
C GLU A 753 -5.07 -6.19 1.25
N SER A 754 -5.99 -6.53 2.15
CA SER A 754 -6.87 -7.70 2.06
C SER A 754 -7.61 -7.77 0.73
N GLY A 755 -7.73 -8.98 0.23
CA GLY A 755 -8.34 -9.29 -1.05
C GLY A 755 -7.40 -9.14 -2.25
N TYR A 756 -6.48 -8.16 -2.24
CA TYR A 756 -5.54 -7.97 -3.35
C TYR A 756 -4.44 -9.02 -3.39
N LEU A 757 -3.95 -9.44 -2.21
CA LEU A 757 -2.76 -10.27 -2.10
C LEU A 757 -2.92 -11.67 -2.70
N GLY A 758 -4.11 -12.25 -2.61
CA GLY A 758 -4.37 -13.63 -3.06
C GLY A 758 -5.18 -13.73 -4.36
N ALA A 759 -5.88 -12.66 -4.78
CA ALA A 759 -6.84 -12.73 -5.86
C ALA A 759 -6.23 -13.16 -7.20
N ALA A 760 -5.13 -12.54 -7.60
CA ALA A 760 -4.49 -12.85 -8.89
C ALA A 760 -3.94 -14.29 -8.92
N ALA A 761 -3.39 -14.78 -7.82
CA ALA A 761 -2.93 -16.15 -7.67
C ALA A 761 -4.10 -17.15 -7.78
N ALA A 762 -5.23 -16.87 -7.13
CA ALA A 762 -6.42 -17.73 -7.19
C ALA A 762 -7.04 -17.79 -8.60
N ILE A 763 -7.09 -16.63 -9.29
CA ILE A 763 -7.59 -16.56 -10.67
C ILE A 763 -6.67 -17.34 -11.61
N ALA A 764 -5.36 -17.16 -11.50
CA ALA A 764 -4.38 -17.92 -12.28
C ALA A 764 -4.47 -19.43 -12.01
N SER A 765 -4.65 -19.83 -10.74
CA SER A 765 -4.89 -21.20 -10.33
C SER A 765 -6.16 -21.79 -10.99
N ALA A 766 -7.26 -21.02 -11.06
CA ALA A 766 -8.51 -21.42 -11.68
C ALA A 766 -8.37 -21.60 -13.21
N VAL A 767 -7.70 -20.65 -13.86
CA VAL A 767 -7.43 -20.73 -15.30
C VAL A 767 -6.54 -21.94 -15.62
N ASN A 768 -5.52 -22.20 -14.81
CA ASN A 768 -4.65 -23.37 -14.96
C ASN A 768 -5.39 -24.69 -14.73
N ASP A 769 -6.37 -24.72 -13.79
CA ASP A 769 -7.25 -25.89 -13.61
C ASP A 769 -8.18 -26.10 -14.83
N ALA A 770 -8.68 -25.03 -15.40
CA ALA A 770 -9.49 -25.10 -16.64
C ALA A 770 -8.70 -25.60 -17.85
N LEU A 771 -7.41 -25.25 -17.93
CA LEU A 771 -6.50 -25.66 -19.02
C LEU A 771 -5.86 -27.05 -18.82
N ALA A 772 -5.97 -27.63 -17.62
CA ALA A 772 -5.34 -28.91 -17.28
C ALA A 772 -5.70 -30.07 -18.24
N PRO A 773 -6.99 -30.22 -18.71
CA PRO A 773 -7.33 -31.23 -19.68
C PRO A 773 -6.58 -31.08 -21.02
N LEU A 774 -6.13 -29.89 -21.35
CA LEU A 774 -5.36 -29.61 -22.58
C LEU A 774 -3.85 -29.74 -22.37
N SER A 775 -3.39 -30.10 -21.18
CA SER A 775 -1.96 -30.11 -20.80
C SER A 775 -1.29 -28.74 -21.09
N ARG A 776 -2.01 -27.67 -20.87
CA ARG A 776 -1.55 -26.28 -21.05
C ARG A 776 -1.59 -25.51 -19.75
N ARG A 777 -0.80 -24.43 -19.67
CA ARG A 777 -0.68 -23.60 -18.48
C ARG A 777 -0.29 -22.17 -18.84
N ILE A 778 -0.71 -21.21 -18.01
CA ILE A 778 -0.24 -19.83 -18.03
C ILE A 778 0.71 -19.61 -16.85
N ASP A 779 1.77 -18.83 -17.10
CA ASP A 779 2.82 -18.51 -16.13
C ASP A 779 3.11 -16.99 -16.08
N ARG A 780 2.27 -16.20 -16.76
CA ARG A 780 2.37 -14.73 -16.81
C ARG A 780 1.02 -14.08 -16.53
N LEU A 781 1.04 -12.99 -15.79
CA LEU A 781 -0.07 -12.05 -15.58
C LEU A 781 0.22 -10.71 -16.31
N PRO A 782 -0.82 -9.99 -16.76
CA PRO A 782 -2.21 -10.42 -16.83
C PRO A 782 -2.45 -11.52 -17.86
N ILE A 783 -3.54 -12.27 -17.64
CA ILE A 783 -3.97 -13.35 -18.53
C ILE A 783 -4.74 -12.75 -19.70
N ARG A 784 -4.06 -12.55 -20.82
CA ARG A 784 -4.67 -11.93 -22.00
C ARG A 784 -5.53 -12.93 -22.77
N PRO A 785 -6.76 -12.56 -23.20
CA PRO A 785 -7.62 -13.46 -24.00
C PRO A 785 -6.94 -14.00 -25.26
N ALA A 786 -6.19 -13.18 -26.00
CA ALA A 786 -5.47 -13.62 -27.18
C ALA A 786 -4.45 -14.74 -26.86
N ALA A 787 -3.67 -14.59 -25.80
CA ALA A 787 -2.70 -15.60 -25.37
C ALA A 787 -3.39 -16.92 -24.96
N LEU A 788 -4.55 -16.84 -24.31
CA LEU A 788 -5.35 -18.03 -23.98
C LEU A 788 -5.93 -18.71 -25.24
N SER A 789 -6.46 -17.92 -26.18
CA SER A 789 -6.98 -18.43 -27.46
C SER A 789 -5.89 -19.18 -28.23
N ASP A 790 -4.69 -18.60 -28.33
CA ASP A 790 -3.54 -19.24 -28.99
C ASP A 790 -3.13 -20.54 -28.28
N LEU A 791 -3.08 -20.55 -26.96
CA LEU A 791 -2.78 -21.74 -26.16
C LEU A 791 -3.81 -22.85 -26.36
N ILE A 792 -5.10 -22.53 -26.42
CA ILE A 792 -6.20 -23.48 -26.62
C ILE A 792 -6.16 -24.01 -28.04
N ALA A 793 -5.94 -23.15 -29.07
CA ALA A 793 -5.83 -23.56 -30.47
C ALA A 793 -4.65 -24.50 -30.71
N ALA A 794 -3.47 -24.18 -30.16
CA ALA A 794 -2.29 -25.01 -30.26
C ALA A 794 -2.48 -26.41 -29.63
N ALA A 795 -3.30 -26.54 -28.59
CA ALA A 795 -3.62 -27.82 -27.98
C ALA A 795 -4.48 -28.71 -28.90
N LYS A 796 -5.48 -28.12 -29.57
CA LYS A 796 -6.36 -28.85 -30.51
C LYS A 796 -5.58 -29.44 -31.70
N THR A 797 -4.63 -28.68 -32.24
CA THR A 797 -3.80 -29.10 -33.36
C THR A 797 -2.85 -30.27 -33.02
N THR A 798 -2.49 -30.43 -31.74
CA THR A 798 -1.61 -31.52 -31.27
C THR A 798 -2.39 -32.81 -31.04
N THR A 799 -3.70 -32.74 -30.81
CA THR A 799 -4.58 -33.91 -30.58
C THR A 799 -5.11 -34.52 -31.89
N GLU A 800 -5.05 -33.77 -33.01
CA GLU A 800 -5.46 -34.21 -34.34
C GLU A 800 -4.31 -34.87 -35.17
N LYS A 801 -3.10 -34.88 -34.65
CA LYS A 801 -1.93 -35.59 -35.17
C LYS A 801 -1.64 -36.83 -34.33
#